data_178b915837ff73e61cb8a481f59e95ff
#
_entry.id   178b915837ff73e61cb8a481f59e95ff
#
_cell.length_a   1.000
_cell.length_b   1.000
_cell.length_c   1.000
_cell.angle_alpha   90.00
_cell.angle_beta   90.00
_cell.angle_gamma   90.00
#
_symmetry.space_group_name_H-M   'P 1'
#
loop_
_entity.id
_entity.type
_entity.pdbx_description
1 polymer ?
#
loop_
_entity_poly.entity_id
_entity_poly.type
_entity_poly.pdbx_seq_one_letter_code
_entity_poly.pdbx_strand_id
1 'polypeptide(L)'
;MIRGEEPALGTPEPPRYGSDAPWMGEVVIQAKHLLVWLTQLSQRYGTPIRRLDEIPDEELQLLAQRGVSALWPIGIWRRSAASRAMKVNAGDLDAEGSAYAVAEYVVDEGLGGDAALATLRTRAGAVGIRIVTDMVPNHVAIDGRWVNERPELLLSSAHPPFKNYRYSGENLSGELGSAIRIEDGYERGDDAAVAFERRAEGSLQYIYHGNDGTNMPWKDTAQIDYLNAEAREAVIQEILSVARRSDIIRFDAAMTLAAQHIRRLWYPARGTEAAIPSRSEFALTDREFAKRLPREFWREVVERVERELPGTMLLAEAFWLLEGYFVRGLGMHRVYNSAFMAMLRDGKNVEYRTILRDTTAYDPELLRRYVNFLTTPDEEPAAVGFGIGDRALLAATLAATLPGVPMLGHGQWEGQRERYGMEYRAPRTSDPISIDHVERYDREIAPLLRARHLFAGVADFRWFDAKSGSKAARESTYAFSNAAGSARTLVIALNSDTGAEVTIQHASPAVAPSSSLAGTPASPLPASTIAERLGVAASAGDVVELRDAITNRSLLVSTASLVRSGLTVRLPAFGRVAFWGVAQHHSTPSEPWGDLAAQANGELLHDPVAALAAHTSGGTPADALSARIEGPTGTPATGRKRVTERKPASGESTADPRLLTTETPAPPEAVRAIAALLGRAAAPLRPERRATPPAPSPKLEPEVQTPIESLRDHEILVEGEHSDLIRLAAHEIDRVKRRAKRARQAVREALARISTPGGDEFGG
;
A
#
# COMPACT_ATOMS: atom_id res chain seq x y z
N MET A 1 19.88 -42.20 -19.42
CA MET A 1 19.55 -42.23 -17.98
C MET A 1 20.46 -41.24 -17.30
N ILE A 2 20.00 -40.04 -17.07
CA ILE A 2 20.65 -39.07 -16.21
C ILE A 2 19.71 -38.98 -15.00
N ARG A 3 20.13 -39.56 -13.90
CA ARG A 3 19.47 -39.38 -12.60
C ARG A 3 19.77 -37.93 -12.19
N GLY A 4 18.78 -37.05 -12.28
CA GLY A 4 18.80 -35.82 -11.53
C GLY A 4 18.72 -36.19 -10.05
N GLU A 5 19.70 -35.77 -9.29
CA GLU A 5 19.63 -35.82 -7.83
C GLU A 5 18.48 -34.88 -7.41
N GLU A 6 17.44 -35.47 -6.80
CA GLU A 6 16.44 -34.67 -6.06
C GLU A 6 17.19 -33.91 -4.95
N PRO A 7 17.01 -32.61 -4.80
CA PRO A 7 17.62 -31.90 -3.68
C PRO A 7 17.08 -32.50 -2.39
N ALA A 8 17.97 -32.88 -1.49
CA ALA A 8 17.63 -33.38 -0.18
C ALA A 8 16.68 -32.39 0.52
N LEU A 9 15.51 -32.88 0.92
CA LEU A 9 14.58 -32.19 1.81
C LEU A 9 15.34 -31.70 3.05
N GLY A 10 15.61 -30.38 3.16
CA GLY A 10 16.13 -29.81 4.39
C GLY A 10 17.12 -28.65 4.31
N THR A 11 17.70 -28.29 3.18
CA THR A 11 18.50 -27.05 3.07
C THR A 11 17.71 -25.99 2.37
N PRO A 12 17.37 -24.87 3.04
CA PRO A 12 16.75 -23.74 2.37
C PRO A 12 17.66 -23.27 1.22
N GLU A 13 17.09 -23.02 0.04
CA GLU A 13 17.86 -22.40 -1.04
C GLU A 13 18.54 -21.12 -0.52
N PRO A 14 19.84 -20.90 -0.85
CA PRO A 14 20.52 -19.70 -0.43
C PRO A 14 19.79 -18.45 -0.99
N PRO A 15 19.69 -17.38 -0.21
CA PRO A 15 19.02 -16.16 -0.66
C PRO A 15 19.77 -15.54 -1.84
N ARG A 16 18.99 -14.94 -2.77
CA ARG A 16 19.49 -14.29 -3.98
C ARG A 16 19.01 -12.84 -4.02
N TYR A 17 19.11 -12.12 -2.91
CA TYR A 17 18.73 -10.70 -2.88
C TYR A 17 19.50 -9.87 -3.89
N GLY A 18 18.82 -8.95 -4.58
CA GLY A 18 19.46 -7.97 -5.43
C GLY A 18 20.36 -7.02 -4.62
N SER A 19 21.45 -6.58 -5.24
CA SER A 19 22.42 -5.67 -4.61
C SER A 19 21.86 -4.26 -4.53
N ASP A 20 21.63 -3.74 -3.32
CA ASP A 20 21.18 -2.35 -3.13
C ASP A 20 22.33 -1.35 -3.41
N ALA A 21 22.05 -0.31 -4.20
CA ALA A 21 22.85 0.90 -4.15
C ALA A 21 22.66 1.61 -2.79
N PRO A 22 23.66 2.39 -2.29
CA PRO A 22 23.63 2.96 -0.94
C PRO A 22 22.36 3.72 -0.57
N TRP A 23 21.73 4.39 -1.54
CA TRP A 23 20.52 5.17 -1.33
C TRP A 23 19.22 4.36 -1.21
N MET A 24 19.19 3.13 -1.73
CA MET A 24 17.95 2.33 -1.86
C MET A 24 17.33 1.92 -0.52
N GLY A 25 18.13 1.85 0.54
CA GLY A 25 17.65 1.51 1.89
C GLY A 25 16.85 2.64 2.55
N GLU A 26 17.13 3.90 2.19
CA GLU A 26 16.63 5.08 2.88
C GLU A 26 15.51 5.82 2.12
N VAL A 27 15.03 5.24 1.03
CA VAL A 27 13.99 5.84 0.19
C VAL A 27 12.68 6.01 0.94
N VAL A 28 12.04 7.15 0.69
CA VAL A 28 10.66 7.48 1.07
C VAL A 28 9.90 7.86 -0.18
N ILE A 29 8.89 7.10 -0.56
CA ILE A 29 8.13 7.30 -1.79
C ILE A 29 6.86 8.11 -1.50
N GLN A 30 6.59 9.14 -2.33
CA GLN A 30 5.29 9.83 -2.40
C GLN A 30 4.64 9.55 -3.74
N ALA A 31 3.51 8.84 -3.73
CA ALA A 31 2.69 8.62 -4.92
C ALA A 31 1.76 9.81 -5.17
N LYS A 32 1.61 10.21 -6.43
CA LYS A 32 0.68 11.25 -6.88
C LYS A 32 -0.02 10.81 -8.17
N HIS A 33 -1.34 10.75 -8.19
CA HIS A 33 -2.12 10.66 -9.44
C HIS A 33 -1.86 11.94 -10.24
N LEU A 34 -1.07 11.83 -11.31
CA LEU A 34 -0.42 12.99 -11.93
C LEU A 34 -1.42 14.06 -12.39
N LEU A 35 -2.43 13.70 -13.19
CA LEU A 35 -3.37 14.66 -13.75
C LEU A 35 -4.17 15.38 -12.65
N VAL A 36 -4.61 14.62 -11.64
CA VAL A 36 -5.29 15.16 -10.46
C VAL A 36 -4.37 16.11 -9.70
N TRP A 37 -3.13 15.72 -9.49
CA TRP A 37 -2.14 16.53 -8.77
C TRP A 37 -1.82 17.83 -9.50
N LEU A 38 -1.61 17.80 -10.84
CA LEU A 38 -1.39 19.01 -11.65
C LEU A 38 -2.58 19.97 -11.57
N THR A 39 -3.81 19.43 -11.55
CA THR A 39 -5.02 20.23 -11.34
C THR A 39 -5.05 20.88 -9.95
N GLN A 40 -4.71 20.13 -8.90
CA GLN A 40 -4.62 20.64 -7.53
C GLN A 40 -3.52 21.71 -7.39
N LEU A 41 -2.37 21.49 -8.02
CA LEU A 41 -1.29 22.50 -8.07
C LEU A 41 -1.74 23.76 -8.80
N SER A 42 -2.43 23.62 -9.95
CA SER A 42 -2.99 24.76 -10.69
C SER A 42 -3.91 25.62 -9.81
N GLN A 43 -4.75 24.97 -9.00
CA GLN A 43 -5.63 25.66 -8.05
C GLN A 43 -4.84 26.33 -6.92
N ARG A 44 -3.85 25.65 -6.35
CA ARG A 44 -3.03 26.15 -5.25
C ARG A 44 -2.19 27.36 -5.63
N TYR A 45 -1.60 27.34 -6.82
CA TYR A 45 -0.69 28.39 -7.29
C TYR A 45 -1.38 29.46 -8.16
N GLY A 46 -2.65 29.26 -8.51
CA GLY A 46 -3.43 30.22 -9.30
C GLY A 46 -2.95 30.36 -10.76
N THR A 47 -2.18 29.43 -11.26
CA THR A 47 -1.66 29.38 -12.64
C THR A 47 -1.86 27.98 -13.22
N PRO A 48 -2.18 27.84 -14.53
CA PRO A 48 -2.30 26.53 -15.16
C PRO A 48 -0.96 25.76 -15.11
N ILE A 49 -0.97 24.61 -14.49
CA ILE A 49 0.17 23.65 -14.42
C ILE A 49 -0.33 22.38 -15.09
N ARG A 50 0.20 22.04 -16.27
CA ARG A 50 -0.25 20.91 -17.10
C ARG A 50 0.86 19.96 -17.46
N ARG A 51 2.11 20.39 -17.37
CA ARG A 51 3.30 19.67 -17.80
C ARG A 51 4.19 19.33 -16.61
N LEU A 52 5.01 18.32 -16.75
CA LEU A 52 5.94 17.87 -15.72
C LEU A 52 7.00 18.95 -15.37
N ASP A 53 7.46 19.69 -16.36
CA ASP A 53 8.44 20.77 -16.19
C ASP A 53 7.83 22.08 -15.62
N GLU A 54 6.51 22.16 -15.50
CA GLU A 54 5.79 23.28 -14.87
C GLU A 54 5.54 23.09 -13.38
N ILE A 55 5.81 21.88 -12.81
CA ILE A 55 5.68 21.64 -11.37
C ILE A 55 6.59 22.63 -10.62
N PRO A 56 6.06 23.42 -9.66
CA PRO A 56 6.82 24.44 -8.95
C PRO A 56 7.99 23.86 -8.13
N ASP A 57 9.11 24.57 -8.06
CA ASP A 57 10.25 24.19 -7.20
C ASP A 57 9.90 24.21 -5.73
N GLU A 58 8.98 25.10 -5.32
CA GLU A 58 8.44 25.19 -3.96
C GLU A 58 7.75 23.89 -3.55
N GLU A 59 7.05 23.23 -4.48
CA GLU A 59 6.40 21.95 -4.21
C GLU A 59 7.43 20.83 -4.05
N LEU A 60 8.47 20.79 -4.88
CA LEU A 60 9.57 19.84 -4.75
C LEU A 60 10.33 20.04 -3.44
N GLN A 61 10.59 21.30 -3.07
CA GLN A 61 11.21 21.66 -1.80
C GLN A 61 10.34 21.25 -0.60
N LEU A 62 9.02 21.47 -0.67
CA LEU A 62 8.08 21.04 0.38
C LEU A 62 8.13 19.52 0.57
N LEU A 63 8.10 18.75 -0.50
CA LEU A 63 8.22 17.29 -0.44
C LEU A 63 9.55 16.87 0.20
N ALA A 64 10.67 17.47 -0.20
CA ALA A 64 11.99 17.19 0.38
C ALA A 64 12.05 17.56 1.88
N GLN A 65 11.49 18.71 2.29
CA GLN A 65 11.39 19.13 3.70
C GLN A 65 10.56 18.15 4.52
N ARG A 66 9.58 17.48 3.94
CA ARG A 66 8.78 16.42 4.55
C ARG A 66 9.51 15.08 4.63
N GLY A 67 10.70 14.97 4.05
CA GLY A 67 11.51 13.76 4.05
C GLY A 67 11.22 12.82 2.88
N VAL A 68 10.45 13.26 1.88
CA VAL A 68 10.25 12.51 0.65
C VAL A 68 11.54 12.53 -0.17
N SER A 69 12.01 11.35 -0.60
CA SER A 69 13.21 11.20 -1.41
C SER A 69 12.95 10.50 -2.76
N ALA A 70 11.69 10.14 -3.03
CA ALA A 70 11.25 9.65 -4.32
C ALA A 70 9.81 10.07 -4.62
N LEU A 71 9.57 10.62 -5.81
CA LEU A 71 8.26 11.04 -6.30
C LEU A 71 7.79 10.05 -7.37
N TRP A 72 6.59 9.51 -7.18
CA TRP A 72 5.94 8.63 -8.14
C TRP A 72 4.75 9.35 -8.79
N PRO A 73 4.95 10.00 -9.97
CA PRO A 73 3.89 10.60 -10.76
C PRO A 73 3.20 9.52 -11.61
N ILE A 74 2.06 9.00 -11.15
CA ILE A 74 1.33 7.91 -11.79
C ILE A 74 0.72 8.37 -13.09
N GLY A 75 0.99 7.61 -14.18
CA GLY A 75 0.35 7.80 -15.48
C GLY A 75 1.02 8.83 -16.37
N ILE A 76 2.35 8.86 -16.41
CA ILE A 76 3.14 9.73 -17.28
C ILE A 76 3.21 9.25 -18.74
N TRP A 77 3.01 7.94 -18.97
CA TRP A 77 3.14 7.33 -20.30
C TRP A 77 1.93 7.65 -21.18
N ARG A 78 2.13 7.57 -22.51
CA ARG A 78 1.04 7.74 -23.48
C ARG A 78 -0.05 6.72 -23.21
N ARG A 79 -1.25 7.22 -22.92
CA ARG A 79 -2.41 6.41 -22.57
C ARG A 79 -3.21 6.01 -23.82
N SER A 80 -3.97 4.95 -23.69
CA SER A 80 -4.90 4.44 -24.70
C SER A 80 -6.03 5.42 -25.01
N ALA A 81 -6.17 5.78 -26.27
CA ALA A 81 -7.32 6.54 -26.76
C ALA A 81 -8.60 5.67 -26.75
N ALA A 82 -8.47 4.38 -27.03
CA ALA A 82 -9.57 3.42 -26.93
C ALA A 82 -10.09 3.28 -25.49
N SER A 83 -9.19 3.20 -24.49
CA SER A 83 -9.56 3.20 -23.07
C SER A 83 -10.37 4.44 -22.71
N ARG A 84 -9.97 5.62 -23.19
CA ARG A 84 -10.73 6.86 -23.01
C ARG A 84 -12.10 6.79 -23.69
N ALA A 85 -12.16 6.38 -24.95
CA ALA A 85 -13.41 6.26 -25.71
C ALA A 85 -14.42 5.34 -25.01
N MET A 86 -13.96 4.17 -24.51
CA MET A 86 -14.80 3.24 -23.74
C MET A 86 -15.40 3.88 -22.49
N LYS A 87 -14.62 4.69 -21.75
CA LYS A 87 -15.09 5.37 -20.54
C LYS A 87 -16.09 6.49 -20.86
N VAL A 88 -15.81 7.28 -21.91
CA VAL A 88 -16.71 8.32 -22.41
C VAL A 88 -18.03 7.72 -22.88
N ASN A 89 -17.99 6.62 -23.63
CA ASN A 89 -19.17 5.88 -24.09
C ASN A 89 -19.96 5.27 -22.92
N ALA A 90 -19.30 4.91 -21.84
CA ALA A 90 -19.93 4.47 -20.60
C ALA A 90 -20.50 5.62 -19.73
N GLY A 91 -20.42 6.88 -20.22
CA GLY A 91 -21.00 8.07 -19.57
C GLY A 91 -20.03 8.92 -18.75
N ASP A 92 -18.75 8.57 -18.69
CA ASP A 92 -17.72 9.37 -18.00
C ASP A 92 -17.05 10.34 -18.98
N LEU A 93 -17.72 11.47 -19.24
CA LEU A 93 -17.31 12.44 -20.26
C LEU A 93 -15.97 13.12 -19.95
N ASP A 94 -15.58 13.20 -18.69
CA ASP A 94 -14.35 13.82 -18.23
C ASP A 94 -13.20 12.82 -18.05
N ALA A 95 -13.41 11.55 -18.37
CA ALA A 95 -12.40 10.53 -18.23
C ALA A 95 -11.23 10.71 -19.20
N GLU A 96 -10.04 10.37 -18.74
CA GLU A 96 -8.87 10.08 -19.56
C GLU A 96 -8.76 8.55 -19.79
N GLY A 97 -7.84 8.11 -20.64
CA GLY A 97 -7.47 6.70 -20.70
C GLY A 97 -6.88 6.23 -19.36
N SER A 98 -7.02 4.96 -19.04
CA SER A 98 -6.40 4.41 -17.83
C SER A 98 -4.88 4.64 -17.84
N ALA A 99 -4.31 5.02 -16.69
CA ALA A 99 -2.87 5.12 -16.52
C ALA A 99 -2.13 3.79 -16.78
N TYR A 100 -2.84 2.68 -16.65
CA TYR A 100 -2.31 1.32 -16.86
C TYR A 100 -2.69 0.69 -18.21
N ALA A 101 -3.50 1.36 -19.03
CA ALA A 101 -3.65 1.04 -20.45
C ALA A 101 -2.62 1.83 -21.27
N VAL A 102 -1.36 1.41 -21.19
CA VAL A 102 -0.22 2.10 -21.83
C VAL A 102 -0.18 1.76 -23.32
N ALA A 103 -0.38 2.78 -24.16
CA ALA A 103 -0.29 2.62 -25.61
C ALA A 103 1.18 2.57 -26.09
N GLU A 104 2.05 3.34 -25.43
CA GLU A 104 3.49 3.37 -25.73
C GLU A 104 4.27 3.96 -24.54
N TYR A 105 5.48 3.43 -24.28
CA TYR A 105 6.38 3.93 -23.23
C TYR A 105 7.15 5.17 -23.68
N VAL A 106 6.42 6.19 -24.10
CA VAL A 106 6.89 7.57 -24.28
C VAL A 106 6.09 8.47 -23.37
N VAL A 107 6.71 9.51 -22.83
CA VAL A 107 5.97 10.48 -21.99
C VAL A 107 4.93 11.18 -22.86
N ASP A 108 3.71 11.31 -22.35
CA ASP A 108 2.62 11.96 -23.06
C ASP A 108 2.99 13.41 -23.47
N GLU A 109 2.72 13.78 -24.73
CA GLU A 109 3.06 15.10 -25.27
C GLU A 109 2.31 16.23 -24.51
N GLY A 110 1.09 15.96 -24.05
CA GLY A 110 0.33 16.90 -23.21
C GLY A 110 1.00 17.17 -21.85
N LEU A 111 1.86 16.25 -21.40
CA LEU A 111 2.69 16.39 -20.20
C LEU A 111 4.07 16.98 -20.49
N GLY A 112 4.36 17.30 -21.75
CA GLY A 112 5.61 17.91 -22.22
C GLY A 112 6.66 16.93 -22.72
N GLY A 113 6.30 15.66 -22.92
CA GLY A 113 7.18 14.65 -23.49
C GLY A 113 8.39 14.28 -22.61
N ASP A 114 9.29 13.50 -23.16
CA ASP A 114 10.52 13.03 -22.46
C ASP A 114 11.42 14.20 -21.98
N ALA A 115 11.39 15.34 -22.67
CA ALA A 115 12.16 16.53 -22.27
C ALA A 115 11.65 17.12 -20.95
N ALA A 116 10.33 17.17 -20.74
CA ALA A 116 9.74 17.65 -19.49
C ALA A 116 10.03 16.69 -18.33
N LEU A 117 10.01 15.37 -18.56
CA LEU A 117 10.42 14.38 -17.57
C LEU A 117 11.91 14.55 -17.18
N ALA A 118 12.79 14.74 -18.15
CA ALA A 118 14.20 14.96 -17.89
C ALA A 118 14.45 16.25 -17.06
N THR A 119 13.70 17.32 -17.37
CA THR A 119 13.71 18.57 -16.61
C THR A 119 13.23 18.37 -15.18
N LEU A 120 12.08 17.71 -14.99
CA LEU A 120 11.57 17.37 -13.65
C LEU A 120 12.59 16.54 -12.88
N ARG A 121 13.14 15.49 -13.49
CA ARG A 121 14.15 14.62 -12.86
C ARG A 121 15.37 15.40 -12.39
N THR A 122 15.86 16.35 -13.21
CA THR A 122 17.00 17.21 -12.85
C THR A 122 16.66 18.12 -11.67
N ARG A 123 15.49 18.79 -11.69
CA ARG A 123 15.06 19.72 -10.64
C ARG A 123 14.74 18.96 -9.33
N ALA A 124 14.05 17.83 -9.40
CA ALA A 124 13.80 16.95 -8.26
C ALA A 124 15.12 16.43 -7.66
N GLY A 125 16.05 16.00 -8.50
CA GLY A 125 17.40 15.54 -8.10
C GLY A 125 18.19 16.60 -7.34
N ALA A 126 18.04 17.89 -7.70
CA ALA A 126 18.70 19.02 -7.02
C ALA A 126 18.25 19.16 -5.54
N VAL A 127 17.06 18.68 -5.19
CA VAL A 127 16.56 18.65 -3.80
C VAL A 127 16.56 17.23 -3.19
N GLY A 128 17.24 16.28 -3.82
CA GLY A 128 17.40 14.91 -3.32
C GLY A 128 16.22 13.97 -3.62
N ILE A 129 15.30 14.35 -4.50
CA ILE A 129 14.15 13.53 -4.88
C ILE A 129 14.44 12.79 -6.19
N ARG A 130 14.27 11.45 -6.18
CA ARG A 130 14.36 10.56 -7.35
C ARG A 130 12.98 10.41 -8.01
N ILE A 131 12.96 9.95 -9.26
CA ILE A 131 11.71 9.71 -9.96
C ILE A 131 11.41 8.21 -10.01
N VAL A 132 10.18 7.85 -9.64
CA VAL A 132 9.59 6.52 -9.78
C VAL A 132 8.68 6.53 -11.01
N THR A 133 8.75 5.49 -11.83
CA THR A 133 7.83 5.31 -12.96
C THR A 133 7.23 3.91 -12.95
N ASP A 134 6.03 3.79 -13.51
CA ASP A 134 5.38 2.50 -13.70
C ASP A 134 5.93 1.77 -14.93
N MET A 135 5.96 0.45 -14.84
CA MET A 135 6.05 -0.48 -15.96
C MET A 135 4.94 -1.51 -15.81
N VAL A 136 4.11 -1.66 -16.84
CA VAL A 136 2.98 -2.59 -16.92
C VAL A 136 3.36 -3.73 -17.85
N PRO A 137 4.09 -4.74 -17.39
CA PRO A 137 4.66 -5.73 -18.29
C PRO A 137 3.69 -6.84 -18.70
N ASN A 138 2.56 -6.99 -17.99
CA ASN A 138 1.61 -8.06 -18.27
C ASN A 138 0.89 -7.89 -19.63
N HIS A 139 0.62 -6.64 -20.02
CA HIS A 139 -0.18 -6.32 -21.20
C HIS A 139 0.24 -4.98 -21.81
N VAL A 140 -0.26 -4.69 -22.99
CA VAL A 140 -0.25 -3.37 -23.62
C VAL A 140 -1.68 -2.87 -23.78
N ALA A 141 -1.87 -1.59 -24.14
CA ALA A 141 -3.21 -1.10 -24.49
C ALA A 141 -3.78 -1.79 -25.73
N ILE A 142 -5.10 -1.91 -25.79
CA ILE A 142 -5.83 -2.53 -26.92
C ILE A 142 -5.54 -1.84 -28.27
N ASP A 143 -5.29 -0.52 -28.23
CA ASP A 143 -4.88 0.32 -29.37
C ASP A 143 -3.38 0.65 -29.36
N GLY A 144 -2.60 -0.08 -28.57
CA GLY A 144 -1.16 0.10 -28.47
C GLY A 144 -0.42 -0.26 -29.75
N ARG A 145 0.79 0.27 -29.92
CA ARG A 145 1.62 0.06 -31.13
C ARG A 145 1.81 -1.41 -31.47
N TRP A 146 1.99 -2.29 -30.49
CA TRP A 146 2.21 -3.72 -30.75
C TRP A 146 0.98 -4.42 -31.30
N VAL A 147 -0.23 -4.00 -30.93
CA VAL A 147 -1.46 -4.56 -31.48
C VAL A 147 -1.53 -4.33 -33.00
N ASN A 148 -1.04 -3.19 -33.47
CA ASN A 148 -1.03 -2.85 -34.89
C ASN A 148 0.19 -3.40 -35.64
N GLU A 149 1.41 -3.15 -35.11
CA GLU A 149 2.66 -3.40 -35.82
C GLU A 149 3.25 -4.79 -35.55
N ARG A 150 3.03 -5.36 -34.36
CA ARG A 150 3.66 -6.60 -33.91
C ARG A 150 2.68 -7.54 -33.18
N PRO A 151 1.50 -7.83 -33.79
CA PRO A 151 0.48 -8.66 -33.14
C PRO A 151 0.95 -10.09 -32.82
N GLU A 152 2.04 -10.56 -33.43
CA GLU A 152 2.68 -11.85 -33.14
C GLU A 152 3.31 -11.92 -31.73
N LEU A 153 3.49 -10.79 -31.06
CA LEU A 153 3.95 -10.74 -29.66
C LEU A 153 2.84 -10.95 -28.64
N LEU A 154 1.57 -10.93 -29.11
CA LEU A 154 0.39 -10.98 -28.26
C LEU A 154 -0.25 -12.36 -28.26
N LEU A 155 -0.86 -12.73 -27.14
CA LEU A 155 -1.58 -13.98 -27.03
C LEU A 155 -2.87 -13.91 -27.86
N SER A 156 -2.93 -14.69 -28.94
CA SER A 156 -4.03 -14.63 -29.92
C SER A 156 -4.43 -16.00 -30.44
N SER A 157 -5.66 -16.09 -30.95
CA SER A 157 -6.21 -17.24 -31.65
C SER A 157 -6.73 -16.83 -33.05
N ALA A 158 -6.77 -17.80 -33.96
CA ALA A 158 -7.42 -17.64 -35.27
C ALA A 158 -8.96 -17.72 -35.19
N HIS A 159 -9.49 -18.18 -34.06
CA HIS A 159 -10.92 -18.38 -33.83
C HIS A 159 -11.38 -17.68 -32.57
N PRO A 160 -12.64 -17.20 -32.50
CA PRO A 160 -13.16 -16.65 -31.25
C PRO A 160 -13.15 -17.72 -30.15
N PRO A 161 -12.78 -17.38 -28.92
CA PRO A 161 -12.73 -18.31 -27.77
C PRO A 161 -14.04 -19.08 -27.57
N PHE A 162 -15.16 -18.45 -27.85
CA PHE A 162 -16.49 -19.04 -27.79
C PHE A 162 -17.29 -18.75 -29.10
N LYS A 163 -18.06 -19.73 -29.58
CA LYS A 163 -18.82 -19.63 -30.85
C LYS A 163 -19.93 -18.59 -30.81
N ASN A 164 -20.43 -18.22 -29.63
CA ASN A 164 -21.48 -17.21 -29.47
C ASN A 164 -20.95 -15.77 -29.45
N TYR A 165 -19.64 -15.56 -29.39
CA TYR A 165 -19.06 -14.22 -29.42
C TYR A 165 -19.40 -13.47 -30.69
N ARG A 166 -19.69 -12.19 -30.55
CA ARG A 166 -19.98 -11.24 -31.63
C ARG A 166 -19.17 -9.97 -31.42
N TYR A 167 -18.78 -9.34 -32.50
CA TYR A 167 -17.92 -8.15 -32.52
C TYR A 167 -18.54 -7.11 -33.46
N SER A 168 -19.77 -6.66 -33.17
CA SER A 168 -20.53 -5.71 -33.98
C SER A 168 -20.37 -4.26 -33.53
N GLY A 169 -19.69 -4.05 -32.38
CA GLY A 169 -19.48 -2.74 -31.78
C GLY A 169 -18.60 -1.79 -32.58
N GLU A 170 -18.38 -0.62 -32.03
CA GLU A 170 -17.56 0.45 -32.60
C GLU A 170 -16.12 0.00 -32.83
N ASN A 171 -15.49 0.54 -33.90
CA ASN A 171 -14.06 0.39 -34.13
C ASN A 171 -13.27 1.29 -33.18
N LEU A 172 -12.49 0.72 -32.28
CA LEU A 172 -11.73 1.40 -31.26
C LEU A 172 -10.26 1.70 -31.64
N SER A 173 -9.87 1.36 -32.89
CA SER A 173 -8.46 1.52 -33.32
C SER A 173 -8.06 2.97 -33.61
N GLY A 174 -8.99 3.89 -33.65
CA GLY A 174 -8.71 5.26 -34.06
C GLY A 174 -8.17 5.31 -35.50
N GLU A 175 -6.99 5.93 -35.68
CA GLU A 175 -6.31 6.08 -36.98
C GLU A 175 -5.37 4.90 -37.31
N LEU A 176 -5.32 3.85 -36.49
CA LEU A 176 -4.48 2.69 -36.74
C LEU A 176 -4.97 1.91 -37.97
N GLY A 177 -4.07 1.26 -38.70
CA GLY A 177 -4.36 0.52 -39.91
C GLY A 177 -5.18 -0.78 -39.74
N SER A 178 -5.56 -1.14 -38.50
CA SER A 178 -6.38 -2.30 -38.18
C SER A 178 -7.67 -1.87 -37.45
N ALA A 179 -8.78 -2.58 -37.69
CA ALA A 179 -10.00 -2.41 -36.93
C ALA A 179 -9.95 -3.27 -35.66
N ILE A 180 -10.37 -2.69 -34.53
CA ILE A 180 -10.40 -3.34 -33.21
C ILE A 180 -11.81 -3.24 -32.65
N ARG A 181 -12.40 -4.38 -32.27
CA ARG A 181 -13.74 -4.44 -31.66
C ARG A 181 -13.74 -5.36 -30.46
N ILE A 182 -14.34 -4.92 -29.36
CA ILE A 182 -14.58 -5.77 -28.18
C ILE A 182 -15.81 -6.64 -28.40
N GLU A 183 -15.95 -7.68 -27.61
CA GLU A 183 -17.08 -8.60 -27.66
C GLU A 183 -18.35 -7.89 -27.16
N ASP A 184 -19.47 -8.06 -27.90
CA ASP A 184 -20.73 -7.33 -27.67
C ASP A 184 -21.34 -7.54 -26.27
N GLY A 185 -21.16 -8.73 -25.68
CA GLY A 185 -21.67 -9.06 -24.35
C GLY A 185 -20.96 -8.35 -23.23
N TYR A 186 -19.72 -7.94 -23.45
CA TYR A 186 -18.95 -7.20 -22.46
C TYR A 186 -19.59 -5.87 -22.09
N GLU A 187 -20.02 -5.10 -23.09
CA GLU A 187 -20.69 -3.80 -22.89
C GLU A 187 -22.06 -3.96 -22.19
N ARG A 188 -22.76 -5.05 -22.48
CA ARG A 188 -24.05 -5.35 -21.86
C ARG A 188 -23.94 -5.98 -20.46
N GLY A 189 -22.74 -6.40 -20.05
CA GLY A 189 -22.52 -7.15 -18.82
C GLY A 189 -23.13 -8.56 -18.81
N ASP A 190 -23.41 -9.11 -20.01
CA ASP A 190 -24.00 -10.43 -20.19
C ASP A 190 -22.97 -11.55 -20.12
N ASP A 191 -21.73 -11.25 -20.52
CA ASP A 191 -20.61 -12.20 -20.53
C ASP A 191 -19.27 -11.49 -20.26
N ALA A 192 -18.33 -12.20 -19.68
CA ALA A 192 -16.95 -11.75 -19.53
C ALA A 192 -16.17 -12.06 -20.79
N ALA A 193 -16.15 -11.12 -21.74
CA ALA A 193 -15.35 -11.26 -22.94
C ALA A 193 -13.86 -11.40 -22.60
N VAL A 194 -13.23 -12.48 -23.07
CA VAL A 194 -11.82 -12.75 -22.79
C VAL A 194 -10.89 -12.30 -23.92
N ALA A 195 -11.43 -11.99 -25.11
CA ALA A 195 -10.66 -11.59 -26.28
C ALA A 195 -11.44 -10.56 -27.12
N PHE A 196 -10.73 -9.71 -27.83
CA PHE A 196 -11.24 -8.77 -28.81
C PHE A 196 -10.86 -9.18 -30.22
N GLU A 197 -11.66 -8.72 -31.21
CA GLU A 197 -11.36 -8.90 -32.62
C GLU A 197 -10.37 -7.83 -33.12
N ARG A 198 -9.31 -8.28 -33.79
CA ARG A 198 -8.40 -7.43 -34.58
C ARG A 198 -8.51 -7.83 -36.03
N ARG A 199 -8.87 -6.87 -36.88
CA ARG A 199 -8.99 -7.08 -38.35
C ARG A 199 -8.06 -6.10 -39.06
N ALA A 200 -7.08 -6.63 -39.77
CA ALA A 200 -6.23 -5.88 -40.68
C ALA A 200 -6.35 -6.48 -42.10
N GLU A 201 -5.80 -5.81 -43.11
CA GLU A 201 -5.85 -6.27 -44.48
C GLU A 201 -5.34 -7.72 -44.59
N GLY A 202 -6.23 -8.65 -45.03
CA GLY A 202 -5.93 -10.07 -45.14
C GLY A 202 -5.74 -10.88 -43.86
N SER A 203 -5.93 -10.28 -42.69
CA SER A 203 -5.73 -10.94 -41.37
C SER A 203 -6.90 -10.70 -40.42
N LEU A 204 -7.35 -11.78 -39.76
CA LEU A 204 -8.33 -11.75 -38.68
C LEU A 204 -7.77 -12.54 -37.50
N GLN A 205 -7.70 -11.90 -36.34
CA GLN A 205 -7.18 -12.47 -35.11
C GLN A 205 -8.07 -12.11 -33.93
N TYR A 206 -8.12 -12.99 -32.93
CA TYR A 206 -8.77 -12.75 -31.62
C TYR A 206 -7.69 -12.70 -30.56
N ILE A 207 -7.39 -11.47 -30.09
CA ILE A 207 -6.33 -11.22 -29.11
C ILE A 207 -6.95 -11.21 -27.72
N TYR A 208 -6.32 -11.91 -26.77
CA TYR A 208 -6.82 -11.99 -25.41
C TYR A 208 -6.58 -10.67 -24.65
N HIS A 209 -7.56 -10.28 -23.85
CA HIS A 209 -7.40 -9.18 -22.91
C HIS A 209 -6.45 -9.57 -21.75
N GLY A 210 -5.76 -8.60 -21.17
CA GLY A 210 -4.99 -8.79 -19.94
C GLY A 210 -5.88 -9.23 -18.79
N ASN A 211 -5.35 -10.09 -17.93
CA ASN A 211 -6.05 -10.64 -16.77
C ASN A 211 -5.06 -11.11 -15.70
N ASP A 212 -5.39 -10.94 -14.43
CA ASP A 212 -4.64 -11.47 -13.28
C ASP A 212 -5.24 -12.77 -12.71
N GLY A 213 -6.38 -13.19 -13.21
CA GLY A 213 -7.10 -14.38 -12.76
C GLY A 213 -8.00 -14.16 -11.54
N THR A 214 -8.21 -12.93 -11.11
CA THR A 214 -9.05 -12.60 -9.95
C THR A 214 -10.43 -12.09 -10.33
N ASN A 215 -10.55 -11.36 -11.44
CA ASN A 215 -11.75 -10.69 -11.90
C ASN A 215 -11.96 -10.85 -13.41
N MET A 216 -12.88 -10.04 -13.94
CA MET A 216 -13.07 -9.91 -15.38
C MET A 216 -11.80 -9.39 -16.06
N PRO A 217 -11.52 -9.84 -17.28
CA PRO A 217 -10.43 -9.30 -18.09
C PRO A 217 -10.53 -7.78 -18.26
N TRP A 218 -9.39 -7.11 -18.40
CA TRP A 218 -9.35 -5.67 -18.60
C TRP A 218 -9.56 -5.33 -20.08
N LYS A 219 -10.75 -4.86 -20.43
CA LYS A 219 -11.21 -4.69 -21.83
C LYS A 219 -10.38 -3.72 -22.67
N ASP A 220 -9.65 -2.83 -22.05
CA ASP A 220 -8.78 -1.83 -22.67
C ASP A 220 -7.33 -2.31 -22.86
N THR A 221 -7.08 -3.62 -22.72
CA THR A 221 -5.75 -4.21 -22.76
C THR A 221 -5.64 -5.39 -23.71
N ALA A 222 -4.38 -5.71 -24.12
CA ALA A 222 -4.00 -6.85 -24.94
C ALA A 222 -2.88 -7.64 -24.27
N GLN A 223 -3.10 -8.92 -23.99
CA GLN A 223 -2.18 -9.81 -23.29
C GLN A 223 -0.94 -10.11 -24.10
N ILE A 224 0.23 -9.99 -23.51
CA ILE A 224 1.51 -10.38 -24.10
C ILE A 224 1.70 -11.90 -24.00
N ASP A 225 2.20 -12.53 -25.08
CA ASP A 225 2.53 -13.97 -25.09
C ASP A 225 3.91 -14.22 -24.48
N TYR A 226 3.96 -14.57 -23.20
CA TYR A 226 5.20 -14.85 -22.49
C TYR A 226 5.87 -16.18 -22.85
N LEU A 227 5.25 -17.06 -23.64
CA LEU A 227 5.94 -18.20 -24.22
C LEU A 227 6.66 -17.86 -25.54
N ASN A 228 6.37 -16.71 -26.13
CA ASN A 228 7.13 -16.16 -27.25
C ASN A 228 8.43 -15.50 -26.72
N ALA A 229 9.58 -16.01 -27.17
CA ALA A 229 10.89 -15.47 -26.75
C ALA A 229 11.12 -14.03 -27.25
N GLU A 230 10.61 -13.68 -28.44
CA GLU A 230 10.71 -12.31 -28.98
C GLU A 230 9.86 -11.34 -28.16
N ALA A 231 8.69 -11.77 -27.69
CA ALA A 231 7.85 -10.94 -26.80
C ALA A 231 8.56 -10.66 -25.47
N ARG A 232 9.17 -11.68 -24.85
CA ARG A 232 9.95 -11.47 -23.61
C ARG A 232 11.10 -10.50 -23.83
N GLU A 233 11.89 -10.66 -24.91
CA GLU A 233 12.98 -9.74 -25.20
C GLU A 233 12.47 -8.32 -25.48
N ALA A 234 11.38 -8.17 -26.22
CA ALA A 234 10.77 -6.86 -26.49
C ALA A 234 10.36 -6.16 -25.18
N VAL A 235 9.72 -6.88 -24.23
CA VAL A 235 9.37 -6.33 -22.92
C VAL A 235 10.64 -5.95 -22.12
N ILE A 236 11.68 -6.77 -22.15
CA ILE A 236 12.95 -6.45 -21.46
C ILE A 236 13.57 -5.16 -22.04
N GLN A 237 13.53 -4.98 -23.36
CA GLN A 237 14.01 -3.74 -23.98
C GLN A 237 13.19 -2.51 -23.56
N GLU A 238 11.87 -2.63 -23.45
CA GLU A 238 11.02 -1.55 -22.91
C GLU A 238 11.36 -1.27 -21.44
N ILE A 239 11.56 -2.30 -20.61
CA ILE A 239 12.00 -2.14 -19.21
C ILE A 239 13.32 -1.38 -19.13
N LEU A 240 14.30 -1.73 -19.95
CA LEU A 240 15.59 -1.05 -20.01
C LEU A 240 15.44 0.40 -20.51
N SER A 241 14.52 0.64 -21.45
CA SER A 241 14.20 1.98 -21.94
C SER A 241 13.59 2.85 -20.82
N VAL A 242 12.67 2.32 -20.05
CA VAL A 242 12.08 2.98 -18.86
C VAL A 242 13.15 3.22 -17.80
N ALA A 243 14.02 2.24 -17.53
CA ALA A 243 15.09 2.35 -16.54
C ALA A 243 16.10 3.47 -16.81
N ARG A 244 16.37 3.79 -18.10
CA ARG A 244 17.24 4.93 -18.46
C ARG A 244 16.64 6.29 -18.09
N ARG A 245 15.31 6.38 -18.00
CA ARG A 245 14.54 7.61 -17.75
C ARG A 245 14.08 7.78 -16.31
N SER A 246 14.25 6.75 -15.46
CA SER A 246 13.82 6.76 -14.07
C SER A 246 14.87 6.16 -13.13
N ASP A 247 14.74 6.42 -11.84
CA ASP A 247 15.63 5.89 -10.82
C ASP A 247 15.05 4.63 -10.16
N ILE A 248 13.72 4.53 -10.17
CA ILE A 248 12.95 3.45 -9.57
C ILE A 248 11.86 3.03 -10.57
N ILE A 249 11.74 1.74 -10.82
CA ILE A 249 10.63 1.18 -11.60
C ILE A 249 9.69 0.42 -10.67
N ARG A 250 8.42 0.79 -10.67
CA ARG A 250 7.36 0.00 -10.06
C ARG A 250 6.72 -0.87 -11.14
N PHE A 251 6.79 -2.18 -10.96
CA PHE A 251 6.16 -3.15 -11.84
C PHE A 251 4.74 -3.43 -11.38
N ASP A 252 3.79 -3.07 -12.23
CA ASP A 252 2.38 -3.33 -12.05
C ASP A 252 2.07 -4.82 -12.14
N ALA A 253 1.23 -5.34 -11.22
CA ALA A 253 0.77 -6.73 -11.20
C ALA A 253 1.88 -7.77 -11.47
N ALA A 254 3.09 -7.55 -10.93
CA ALA A 254 4.28 -8.34 -11.22
C ALA A 254 4.10 -9.84 -10.97
N MET A 255 3.26 -10.22 -9.99
CA MET A 255 2.99 -11.62 -9.65
C MET A 255 2.40 -12.41 -10.81
N THR A 256 1.68 -11.76 -11.74
CA THR A 256 1.04 -12.44 -12.89
C THR A 256 2.06 -13.07 -13.84
N LEU A 257 3.30 -12.57 -13.83
CA LEU A 257 4.40 -13.00 -14.69
C LEU A 257 5.39 -13.96 -14.00
N ALA A 258 5.12 -14.41 -12.78
CA ALA A 258 5.81 -15.58 -12.24
C ALA A 258 5.45 -16.81 -13.08
N ALA A 259 6.43 -17.66 -13.42
CA ALA A 259 6.22 -18.78 -14.35
C ALA A 259 5.04 -19.68 -13.98
N GLN A 260 4.83 -19.93 -12.69
CA GLN A 260 3.67 -20.68 -12.20
C GLN A 260 2.33 -20.01 -12.50
N HIS A 261 2.25 -18.66 -12.48
CA HIS A 261 1.04 -17.92 -12.78
C HIS A 261 0.82 -17.80 -14.29
N ILE A 262 1.86 -17.56 -15.09
CA ILE A 262 1.79 -17.66 -16.56
C ILE A 262 1.21 -19.01 -16.93
N ARG A 263 1.72 -20.09 -16.32
CA ARG A 263 1.22 -21.45 -16.51
C ARG A 263 -0.27 -21.56 -16.18
N ARG A 264 -0.64 -21.15 -14.97
CA ARG A 264 -2.02 -21.24 -14.47
C ARG A 264 -2.99 -20.39 -15.27
N LEU A 265 -2.61 -19.17 -15.62
CA LEU A 265 -3.52 -18.21 -16.26
C LEU A 265 -3.71 -18.50 -17.75
N TRP A 266 -2.66 -18.86 -18.48
CA TRP A 266 -2.68 -18.82 -19.94
C TRP A 266 -2.48 -20.17 -20.62
N TYR A 267 -1.76 -21.09 -20.00
CA TYR A 267 -1.36 -22.37 -20.61
C TYR A 267 -1.72 -23.53 -19.71
N PRO A 268 -3.02 -23.91 -19.61
CA PRO A 268 -3.44 -24.97 -18.70
C PRO A 268 -2.70 -26.28 -18.99
N ALA A 269 -2.55 -27.13 -17.96
CA ALA A 269 -1.93 -28.43 -18.15
C ALA A 269 -2.81 -29.28 -19.09
N ARG A 270 -2.17 -30.02 -19.99
CA ARG A 270 -2.89 -30.93 -20.90
C ARG A 270 -3.66 -31.98 -20.09
N GLY A 271 -4.94 -32.11 -20.33
CA GLY A 271 -5.87 -32.93 -19.55
C GLY A 271 -6.67 -32.15 -18.49
N THR A 272 -6.38 -30.83 -18.31
CA THR A 272 -7.15 -29.95 -17.42
C THR A 272 -7.83 -28.80 -18.17
N GLU A 273 -7.94 -28.90 -19.49
CA GLU A 273 -8.46 -27.86 -20.39
C GLU A 273 -9.88 -27.43 -20.02
N ALA A 274 -10.68 -28.35 -19.49
CA ALA A 274 -12.05 -28.09 -19.08
C ALA A 274 -12.15 -27.06 -17.93
N ALA A 275 -11.10 -26.90 -17.14
CA ALA A 275 -11.07 -25.94 -16.05
C ALA A 275 -11.02 -24.49 -16.55
N ILE A 276 -10.45 -24.24 -17.74
CA ILE A 276 -10.37 -22.91 -18.36
C ILE A 276 -10.74 -23.07 -19.86
N PRO A 277 -12.02 -23.22 -20.20
CA PRO A 277 -12.45 -23.51 -21.58
C PRO A 277 -11.98 -22.48 -22.61
N SER A 278 -11.95 -21.20 -22.25
CA SER A 278 -11.51 -20.11 -23.14
C SER A 278 -10.03 -20.17 -23.54
N ARG A 279 -9.23 -21.00 -22.87
CA ARG A 279 -7.77 -21.15 -23.11
C ARG A 279 -7.38 -22.59 -23.38
N SER A 280 -8.34 -23.46 -23.66
CA SER A 280 -8.12 -24.89 -23.90
C SER A 280 -7.16 -25.16 -25.04
N GLU A 281 -7.19 -24.32 -26.10
CA GLU A 281 -6.30 -24.44 -27.26
C GLU A 281 -4.80 -24.22 -26.91
N PHE A 282 -4.50 -23.52 -25.80
CA PHE A 282 -3.15 -23.27 -25.34
C PHE A 282 -2.63 -24.32 -24.36
N ALA A 283 -3.37 -25.40 -24.14
CA ALA A 283 -2.96 -26.47 -23.21
C ALA A 283 -1.65 -27.11 -23.61
N LEU A 284 -0.70 -27.21 -22.66
CA LEU A 284 0.63 -27.73 -22.85
C LEU A 284 0.98 -28.77 -21.80
N THR A 285 1.84 -29.72 -22.15
CA THR A 285 2.54 -30.54 -21.16
C THR A 285 3.57 -29.70 -20.42
N ASP A 286 3.99 -30.14 -19.22
CA ASP A 286 5.02 -29.44 -18.45
C ASP A 286 6.35 -29.35 -19.21
N ARG A 287 6.69 -30.39 -19.98
CA ARG A 287 7.89 -30.40 -20.83
C ARG A 287 7.83 -29.37 -21.95
N GLU A 288 6.68 -29.19 -22.60
CA GLU A 288 6.48 -28.19 -23.65
C GLU A 288 6.55 -26.78 -23.06
N PHE A 289 5.93 -26.56 -21.91
CA PHE A 289 5.97 -25.30 -21.20
C PHE A 289 7.42 -24.95 -20.79
N ALA A 290 8.11 -25.85 -20.09
CA ALA A 290 9.50 -25.65 -19.67
C ALA A 290 10.47 -25.43 -20.84
N LYS A 291 10.19 -26.01 -22.03
CA LYS A 291 10.98 -25.74 -23.23
C LYS A 291 10.81 -24.34 -23.76
N ARG A 292 9.60 -23.77 -23.67
CA ARG A 292 9.28 -22.41 -24.17
C ARG A 292 9.62 -21.32 -23.16
N LEU A 293 9.51 -21.61 -21.86
CA LEU A 293 9.91 -20.73 -20.75
C LEU A 293 10.97 -21.45 -19.88
N PRO A 294 12.22 -21.55 -20.37
CA PRO A 294 13.28 -22.31 -19.70
C PRO A 294 13.83 -21.61 -18.47
N ARG A 295 13.54 -20.32 -18.28
CA ARG A 295 13.97 -19.50 -17.14
C ARG A 295 12.81 -18.65 -16.66
N GLU A 296 12.82 -18.34 -15.37
CA GLU A 296 11.91 -17.38 -14.77
C GLU A 296 12.12 -16.00 -15.39
N PHE A 297 11.06 -15.40 -15.94
CA PHE A 297 11.12 -14.10 -16.62
C PHE A 297 11.72 -13.01 -15.74
N TRP A 298 11.21 -12.90 -14.51
CA TRP A 298 11.70 -11.88 -13.58
C TRP A 298 13.17 -12.03 -13.20
N ARG A 299 13.66 -13.26 -13.17
CA ARG A 299 15.09 -13.51 -12.94
C ARG A 299 15.95 -12.95 -14.07
N GLU A 300 15.48 -13.11 -15.31
CA GLU A 300 16.16 -12.54 -16.47
C GLU A 300 16.13 -11.00 -16.46
N VAL A 301 14.98 -10.40 -16.11
CA VAL A 301 14.85 -8.93 -15.94
C VAL A 301 15.84 -8.41 -14.91
N VAL A 302 15.87 -9.02 -13.71
CA VAL A 302 16.77 -8.58 -12.64
C VAL A 302 18.23 -8.62 -13.09
N GLU A 303 18.68 -9.72 -13.68
CA GLU A 303 20.06 -9.87 -14.14
C GLU A 303 20.43 -8.90 -15.30
N ARG A 304 19.47 -8.60 -16.17
CA ARG A 304 19.65 -7.63 -17.26
C ARG A 304 19.80 -6.20 -16.71
N VAL A 305 18.91 -5.78 -15.81
CA VAL A 305 18.97 -4.46 -15.20
C VAL A 305 20.21 -4.30 -14.32
N GLU A 306 20.56 -5.30 -13.50
CA GLU A 306 21.77 -5.26 -12.67
C GLU A 306 23.04 -5.11 -13.51
N ARG A 307 23.11 -5.75 -14.68
CA ARG A 307 24.24 -5.68 -15.58
C ARG A 307 24.32 -4.36 -16.37
N GLU A 308 23.19 -3.86 -16.86
CA GLU A 308 23.13 -2.75 -17.81
C GLU A 308 22.87 -1.39 -17.14
N LEU A 309 22.12 -1.39 -16.03
CA LEU A 309 21.69 -0.20 -15.29
C LEU A 309 21.68 -0.45 -13.77
N PRO A 310 22.84 -0.75 -13.16
CA PRO A 310 22.93 -1.25 -11.78
C PRO A 310 22.44 -0.26 -10.70
N GLY A 311 22.21 1.00 -11.06
CA GLY A 311 21.67 2.01 -10.15
C GLY A 311 20.14 2.07 -10.09
N THR A 312 19.41 1.25 -10.86
CA THR A 312 17.95 1.28 -10.92
C THR A 312 17.33 0.38 -9.86
N MET A 313 16.46 0.91 -9.01
CA MET A 313 15.71 0.11 -8.03
C MET A 313 14.47 -0.52 -8.69
N LEU A 314 14.32 -1.84 -8.54
CA LEU A 314 13.17 -2.61 -9.01
C LEU A 314 12.22 -2.86 -7.85
N LEU A 315 10.98 -2.39 -7.97
CA LEU A 315 9.91 -2.52 -7.00
C LEU A 315 8.77 -3.33 -7.61
N ALA A 316 8.47 -4.50 -7.04
CA ALA A 316 7.39 -5.37 -7.51
C ALA A 316 6.10 -5.12 -6.73
N GLU A 317 5.01 -4.90 -7.46
CA GLU A 317 3.70 -5.13 -6.91
C GLU A 317 3.41 -6.63 -7.00
N ALA A 318 3.53 -7.31 -5.89
CA ALA A 318 3.29 -8.75 -5.80
C ALA A 318 2.53 -9.08 -4.51
N PHE A 319 1.58 -9.99 -4.64
CA PHE A 319 0.69 -10.47 -3.60
C PHE A 319 0.70 -12.00 -3.55
N TRP A 320 -0.26 -12.61 -2.85
CA TRP A 320 -0.53 -14.05 -2.83
C TRP A 320 0.60 -14.89 -2.28
N LEU A 321 1.30 -14.38 -1.23
CA LEU A 321 2.44 -15.03 -0.59
C LEU A 321 3.66 -15.20 -1.52
N LEU A 322 3.74 -14.39 -2.58
CA LEU A 322 4.90 -14.34 -3.47
C LEU A 322 5.93 -13.29 -3.08
N GLU A 323 5.65 -12.45 -2.08
CA GLU A 323 6.48 -11.33 -1.67
C GLU A 323 7.92 -11.79 -1.36
N GLY A 324 8.07 -12.82 -0.55
CA GLY A 324 9.36 -13.43 -0.23
C GLY A 324 10.05 -14.02 -1.47
N TYR A 325 9.30 -14.65 -2.37
CA TYR A 325 9.83 -15.21 -3.60
C TYR A 325 10.42 -14.13 -4.50
N PHE A 326 9.71 -12.99 -4.68
CA PHE A 326 10.19 -11.88 -5.51
C PHE A 326 11.51 -11.29 -5.02
N VAL A 327 11.67 -11.07 -3.73
CA VAL A 327 12.88 -10.43 -3.21
C VAL A 327 13.98 -11.45 -2.90
N ARG A 328 13.66 -12.57 -2.26
CA ARG A 328 14.65 -13.56 -1.82
C ARG A 328 15.04 -14.56 -2.92
N GLY A 329 14.06 -14.96 -3.75
CA GLY A 329 14.26 -15.94 -4.83
C GLY A 329 14.69 -15.31 -6.15
N LEU A 330 13.99 -14.24 -6.57
CA LEU A 330 14.18 -13.61 -7.88
C LEU A 330 15.16 -12.44 -7.86
N GLY A 331 15.40 -11.80 -6.71
CA GLY A 331 16.36 -10.72 -6.57
C GLY A 331 15.78 -9.32 -6.81
N MET A 332 14.45 -9.15 -6.80
CA MET A 332 13.86 -7.79 -6.80
C MET A 332 14.32 -7.01 -5.57
N HIS A 333 14.52 -5.70 -5.74
CA HIS A 333 14.99 -4.86 -4.64
C HIS A 333 13.91 -4.66 -3.59
N ARG A 334 12.66 -4.44 -4.02
CA ARG A 334 11.54 -4.14 -3.11
C ARG A 334 10.26 -4.84 -3.58
N VAL A 335 9.37 -5.08 -2.62
CA VAL A 335 8.04 -5.67 -2.85
C VAL A 335 7.01 -5.04 -1.91
N TYR A 336 5.78 -4.94 -2.34
CA TYR A 336 4.66 -4.44 -1.52
C TYR A 336 4.44 -5.28 -0.28
N ASN A 337 4.12 -4.62 0.84
CA ASN A 337 3.75 -5.24 2.12
C ASN A 337 2.28 -4.96 2.45
N SER A 338 1.37 -5.63 1.75
CA SER A 338 -0.08 -5.48 1.98
C SER A 338 -0.51 -5.94 3.37
N ALA A 339 0.24 -6.87 3.98
CA ALA A 339 -0.01 -7.31 5.36
C ALA A 339 0.13 -6.16 6.36
N PHE A 340 1.10 -5.25 6.17
CA PHE A 340 1.26 -4.06 7.00
C PHE A 340 -0.03 -3.23 7.04
N MET A 341 -0.53 -2.82 5.88
CA MET A 341 -1.73 -1.99 5.76
C MET A 341 -2.97 -2.72 6.29
N ALA A 342 -3.25 -3.91 5.73
CA ALA A 342 -4.48 -4.62 6.01
C ALA A 342 -4.60 -5.04 7.48
N MET A 343 -3.52 -5.58 8.07
CA MET A 343 -3.57 -6.07 9.46
C MET A 343 -3.61 -4.92 10.48
N LEU A 344 -2.92 -3.81 10.24
CA LEU A 344 -3.00 -2.63 11.12
C LEU A 344 -4.38 -1.99 11.03
N ARG A 345 -4.93 -1.84 9.82
CA ARG A 345 -6.27 -1.31 9.60
C ARG A 345 -7.35 -2.17 10.27
N ASP A 346 -7.25 -3.48 10.17
CA ASP A 346 -8.24 -4.41 10.71
C ASP A 346 -8.01 -4.74 12.20
N GLY A 347 -6.98 -4.17 12.85
CA GLY A 347 -6.63 -4.44 14.25
C GLY A 347 -6.13 -5.87 14.50
N LYS A 348 -5.61 -6.55 13.46
CA LYS A 348 -5.02 -7.90 13.54
C LYS A 348 -3.59 -7.83 14.10
N ASN A 349 -3.48 -7.27 15.30
CA ASN A 349 -2.19 -6.97 15.91
C ASN A 349 -1.36 -8.23 16.24
N VAL A 350 -2.03 -9.29 16.72
CA VAL A 350 -1.36 -10.55 17.08
C VAL A 350 -0.70 -11.17 15.85
N GLU A 351 -1.44 -11.24 14.76
CA GLU A 351 -0.99 -11.84 13.51
C GLU A 351 0.17 -11.04 12.92
N TYR A 352 0.05 -9.71 12.85
CA TYR A 352 1.11 -8.89 12.26
C TYR A 352 2.38 -8.86 13.12
N ARG A 353 2.25 -8.78 14.44
CA ARG A 353 3.38 -8.90 15.36
C ARG A 353 4.08 -10.25 15.24
N THR A 354 3.32 -11.33 15.05
CA THR A 354 3.86 -12.66 14.82
C THR A 354 4.69 -12.69 13.52
N ILE A 355 4.17 -12.13 12.43
CA ILE A 355 4.91 -12.00 11.16
C ILE A 355 6.22 -11.25 11.37
N LEU A 356 6.20 -10.09 12.04
CA LEU A 356 7.40 -9.28 12.28
C LEU A 356 8.45 -10.03 13.11
N ARG A 357 8.02 -10.67 14.20
CA ARG A 357 8.90 -11.45 15.09
C ARG A 357 9.49 -12.64 14.35
N ASP A 358 8.66 -13.41 13.66
CA ASP A 358 9.09 -14.64 12.98
C ASP A 358 10.00 -14.30 11.78
N THR A 359 9.71 -13.23 11.05
CA THR A 359 10.61 -12.72 10.01
C THR A 359 11.96 -12.29 10.60
N THR A 360 11.97 -11.61 11.74
CA THR A 360 13.22 -11.22 12.44
C THR A 360 14.01 -12.42 12.92
N ALA A 361 13.34 -13.49 13.32
CA ALA A 361 13.96 -14.75 13.75
C ALA A 361 14.43 -15.62 12.58
N TYR A 362 13.82 -15.48 11.40
CA TYR A 362 14.15 -16.25 10.20
C TYR A 362 15.19 -15.54 9.32
N ASP A 363 14.90 -14.34 8.84
CA ASP A 363 15.78 -13.53 8.00
C ASP A 363 15.31 -12.06 8.01
N PRO A 364 15.89 -11.20 8.83
CA PRO A 364 15.49 -9.79 8.92
C PRO A 364 15.71 -8.99 7.61
N GLU A 365 16.53 -9.50 6.67
CA GLU A 365 16.70 -8.86 5.35
C GLU A 365 15.36 -8.73 4.60
N LEU A 366 14.42 -9.66 4.81
CA LEU A 366 13.08 -9.56 4.25
C LEU A 366 12.36 -8.28 4.68
N LEU A 367 12.52 -7.84 5.95
CA LEU A 367 11.90 -6.61 6.43
C LEU A 367 12.41 -5.38 5.67
N ARG A 368 13.71 -5.36 5.32
CA ARG A 368 14.33 -4.28 4.53
C ARG A 368 13.79 -4.22 3.11
N ARG A 369 13.30 -5.34 2.59
CA ARG A 369 12.79 -5.45 1.21
C ARG A 369 11.34 -5.05 1.06
N TYR A 370 10.60 -4.85 2.14
CA TYR A 370 9.20 -4.46 2.10
C TYR A 370 9.01 -2.97 1.82
N VAL A 371 7.93 -2.66 1.10
CA VAL A 371 7.37 -1.30 0.99
C VAL A 371 6.16 -1.22 1.91
N ASN A 372 6.25 -0.40 2.95
CA ASN A 372 5.21 -0.23 3.96
C ASN A 372 4.34 0.97 3.60
N PHE A 373 3.04 0.77 3.47
CA PHE A 373 2.08 1.80 3.03
C PHE A 373 0.75 1.69 3.78
N LEU A 374 0.04 2.81 3.86
CA LEU A 374 -1.31 2.88 4.42
C LEU A 374 -2.38 2.76 3.33
N THR A 375 -2.01 3.03 2.09
CA THR A 375 -2.85 2.97 0.89
C THR A 375 -1.99 2.78 -0.35
N THR A 376 -2.59 2.26 -1.40
CA THR A 376 -2.05 2.24 -2.77
C THR A 376 -3.07 2.91 -3.70
N PRO A 377 -2.76 3.12 -4.99
CA PRO A 377 -3.74 3.63 -5.95
C PRO A 377 -5.01 2.78 -6.07
N ASP A 378 -4.93 1.48 -5.78
CA ASP A 378 -6.03 0.51 -5.90
C ASP A 378 -6.83 0.32 -4.62
N GLU A 379 -6.31 0.79 -3.48
CA GLU A 379 -6.93 0.65 -2.17
C GLU A 379 -7.72 1.91 -1.78
N GLU A 380 -8.52 1.79 -0.72
CA GLU A 380 -9.17 2.96 -0.12
C GLU A 380 -8.12 3.96 0.40
N PRO A 381 -8.38 5.28 0.29
CA PRO A 381 -7.49 6.29 0.83
C PRO A 381 -7.15 6.07 2.30
N ALA A 382 -5.94 6.44 2.72
CA ALA A 382 -5.48 6.26 4.10
C ALA A 382 -6.44 6.90 5.13
N ALA A 383 -6.99 8.06 4.80
CA ALA A 383 -7.96 8.77 5.66
C ALA A 383 -9.31 8.03 5.80
N VAL A 384 -9.66 7.15 4.87
CA VAL A 384 -10.83 6.26 4.98
C VAL A 384 -10.49 5.05 5.84
N GLY A 385 -9.37 4.39 5.56
CA GLY A 385 -8.96 3.15 6.27
C GLY A 385 -8.53 3.37 7.72
N PHE A 386 -7.82 4.47 8.00
CA PHE A 386 -7.22 4.76 9.32
C PHE A 386 -7.79 6.00 10.01
N GLY A 387 -8.58 6.84 9.30
CA GLY A 387 -9.01 8.15 9.78
C GLY A 387 -7.94 9.23 9.64
N ILE A 388 -8.15 10.38 10.31
CA ILE A 388 -7.25 11.55 10.32
C ILE A 388 -6.72 11.89 11.74
N GLY A 389 -6.78 10.96 12.67
CA GLY A 389 -6.34 11.14 14.06
C GLY A 389 -5.14 10.28 14.44
N ASP A 390 -5.03 10.00 15.75
CA ASP A 390 -3.89 9.28 16.32
C ASP A 390 -3.65 7.90 15.73
N ARG A 391 -4.71 7.20 15.29
CA ARG A 391 -4.59 5.89 14.64
C ARG A 391 -3.84 5.99 13.30
N ALA A 392 -4.17 6.98 12.46
CA ALA A 392 -3.46 7.21 11.19
C ALA A 392 -2.00 7.58 11.43
N LEU A 393 -1.75 8.44 12.41
CA LEU A 393 -0.40 8.87 12.79
C LEU A 393 0.42 7.72 13.41
N LEU A 394 -0.21 6.82 14.16
CA LEU A 394 0.43 5.60 14.65
C LEU A 394 0.87 4.71 13.49
N ALA A 395 -0.02 4.43 12.55
CA ALA A 395 0.29 3.62 11.38
C ALA A 395 1.40 4.28 10.52
N ALA A 396 1.34 5.61 10.34
CA ALA A 396 2.39 6.37 9.66
C ALA A 396 3.73 6.34 10.41
N THR A 397 3.72 6.40 11.74
CA THR A 397 4.92 6.23 12.57
C THR A 397 5.55 4.85 12.36
N LEU A 398 4.74 3.79 12.39
CA LEU A 398 5.23 2.42 12.11
C LEU A 398 5.78 2.30 10.69
N ALA A 399 5.10 2.87 9.68
CA ALA A 399 5.61 2.89 8.30
C ALA A 399 6.96 3.61 8.20
N ALA A 400 7.10 4.76 8.90
CA ALA A 400 8.33 5.56 8.90
C ALA A 400 9.48 4.92 9.68
N THR A 401 9.23 4.04 10.64
CA THR A 401 10.25 3.57 11.59
C THR A 401 10.56 2.07 11.52
N LEU A 402 9.67 1.24 10.98
CA LEU A 402 10.01 -0.14 10.64
C LEU A 402 11.03 -0.18 9.50
N PRO A 403 11.90 -1.22 9.40
CA PRO A 403 12.72 -1.44 8.22
C PRO A 403 11.86 -1.54 6.94
N GLY A 404 12.46 -1.30 5.79
CA GLY A 404 11.78 -1.26 4.49
C GLY A 404 11.58 0.16 3.98
N VAL A 405 10.75 0.37 2.98
CA VAL A 405 10.52 1.65 2.30
C VAL A 405 9.15 2.18 2.67
N PRO A 406 9.04 3.34 3.33
CA PRO A 406 7.76 4.02 3.50
C PRO A 406 7.24 4.53 2.15
N MET A 407 5.97 4.26 1.86
CA MET A 407 5.27 4.84 0.72
C MET A 407 4.00 5.54 1.18
N LEU A 408 3.88 6.82 0.80
CA LEU A 408 2.73 7.66 1.10
C LEU A 408 1.83 7.76 -0.13
N GLY A 409 0.53 7.56 0.06
CA GLY A 409 -0.46 7.71 -1.00
C GLY A 409 -0.81 9.18 -1.29
N HIS A 410 -1.44 9.40 -2.44
CA HIS A 410 -1.98 10.72 -2.79
C HIS A 410 -3.06 11.14 -1.77
N GLY A 411 -3.01 12.36 -1.28
CA GLY A 411 -3.97 12.89 -0.29
C GLY A 411 -3.76 12.41 1.15
N GLN A 412 -2.83 11.47 1.39
CA GLN A 412 -2.56 10.96 2.74
C GLN A 412 -2.07 12.04 3.68
N TRP A 413 -1.20 12.93 3.22
CA TRP A 413 -0.68 14.06 3.99
C TRP A 413 -1.76 15.10 4.29
N GLU A 414 -2.62 15.30 3.30
CA GLU A 414 -3.71 16.26 3.33
C GLU A 414 -4.95 15.76 4.11
N GLY A 415 -4.99 14.47 4.45
CA GLY A 415 -6.13 13.82 5.09
C GLY A 415 -7.34 13.66 4.18
N GLN A 416 -7.11 13.58 2.87
CA GLN A 416 -8.15 13.47 1.85
C GLN A 416 -8.73 12.05 1.76
N ARG A 417 -10.02 11.97 1.42
CA ARG A 417 -10.82 10.74 1.40
C ARG A 417 -11.26 10.31 0.02
N GLU A 418 -11.05 11.16 -0.99
CA GLU A 418 -11.40 10.79 -2.36
C GLU A 418 -10.42 9.74 -2.90
N ARG A 419 -10.98 8.63 -3.41
CA ARG A 419 -10.21 7.65 -4.17
C ARG A 419 -10.17 8.09 -5.64
N TYR A 420 -8.98 8.36 -6.14
CA TYR A 420 -8.80 8.76 -7.53
C TYR A 420 -8.74 7.55 -8.46
N GLY A 421 -9.64 7.52 -9.46
CA GLY A 421 -9.57 6.55 -10.56
C GLY A 421 -8.36 6.83 -11.46
N MET A 422 -7.88 5.77 -12.14
CA MET A 422 -6.72 5.87 -13.04
C MET A 422 -7.00 6.76 -14.26
N GLU A 423 -8.27 7.03 -14.53
CA GLU A 423 -8.78 7.90 -15.60
C GLU A 423 -9.07 9.33 -15.15
N TYR A 424 -8.93 9.68 -13.86
CA TYR A 424 -9.31 11.00 -13.37
C TYR A 424 -8.33 12.07 -13.84
N ARG A 425 -8.90 13.19 -14.36
CA ARG A 425 -8.15 14.39 -14.73
C ARG A 425 -8.11 15.42 -13.60
N ALA A 426 -9.10 15.38 -12.73
CA ALA A 426 -9.27 16.31 -11.62
C ALA A 426 -9.99 15.60 -10.45
N PRO A 427 -9.94 16.14 -9.23
CA PRO A 427 -10.81 15.71 -8.15
C PRO A 427 -12.28 15.84 -8.55
N ARG A 428 -13.11 14.89 -8.20
CA ARG A 428 -14.55 14.85 -8.52
C ARG A 428 -15.43 15.28 -7.34
N THR A 429 -14.85 15.26 -6.15
CA THR A 429 -15.53 15.65 -4.91
C THR A 429 -14.85 16.85 -4.28
N SER A 430 -15.61 17.59 -3.47
CA SER A 430 -15.03 18.60 -2.59
C SER A 430 -14.48 17.89 -1.35
N ASP A 431 -13.19 17.70 -1.33
CA ASP A 431 -12.48 17.01 -0.23
C ASP A 431 -11.42 17.96 0.36
N PRO A 432 -11.81 18.76 1.38
CA PRO A 432 -10.95 19.82 1.89
C PRO A 432 -9.72 19.24 2.62
N ILE A 433 -8.61 19.97 2.52
CA ILE A 433 -7.39 19.67 3.26
C ILE A 433 -7.64 19.88 4.76
N SER A 434 -7.33 18.87 5.57
CA SER A 434 -7.36 18.97 7.02
C SER A 434 -6.08 19.64 7.54
N ILE A 435 -6.15 20.92 7.85
CA ILE A 435 -4.99 21.70 8.31
C ILE A 435 -4.35 21.09 9.56
N ASP A 436 -5.15 20.74 10.56
CA ASP A 436 -4.65 20.09 11.78
C ASP A 436 -3.91 18.77 11.47
N HIS A 437 -4.43 17.98 10.54
CA HIS A 437 -3.79 16.74 10.12
C HIS A 437 -2.44 17.00 9.42
N VAL A 438 -2.38 17.99 8.53
CA VAL A 438 -1.13 18.41 7.87
C VAL A 438 -0.10 18.88 8.89
N GLU A 439 -0.49 19.77 9.82
CA GLU A 439 0.40 20.27 10.87
C GLU A 439 0.93 19.15 11.77
N ARG A 440 0.08 18.19 12.09
CA ARG A 440 0.49 17.01 12.85
C ARG A 440 1.44 16.11 12.07
N TYR A 441 1.19 15.86 10.79
CA TYR A 441 2.12 15.11 9.95
C TYR A 441 3.47 15.82 9.82
N ASP A 442 3.47 17.13 9.59
CA ASP A 442 4.70 17.94 9.50
C ASP A 442 5.49 17.92 10.80
N ARG A 443 4.83 17.92 11.96
CA ARG A 443 5.46 17.89 13.28
C ARG A 443 5.87 16.49 13.74
N GLU A 444 5.04 15.46 13.51
CA GLU A 444 5.18 14.15 14.14
C GLU A 444 5.76 13.07 13.19
N ILE A 445 5.51 13.18 11.89
CA ILE A 445 5.91 12.16 10.88
C ILE A 445 7.12 12.62 10.05
N ALA A 446 7.13 13.86 9.57
CA ALA A 446 8.23 14.38 8.74
C ALA A 446 9.61 14.22 9.40
N PRO A 447 9.82 14.48 10.71
CA PRO A 447 11.11 14.24 11.35
C PRO A 447 11.57 12.77 11.24
N LEU A 448 10.66 11.82 11.39
CA LEU A 448 10.96 10.38 11.30
C LEU A 448 11.35 9.99 9.87
N LEU A 449 10.66 10.53 8.87
CA LEU A 449 10.96 10.29 7.45
C LEU A 449 12.33 10.88 7.07
N ARG A 450 12.67 12.10 7.54
CA ARG A 450 13.99 12.69 7.32
C ARG A 450 15.12 11.93 8.00
N ALA A 451 14.83 11.26 9.10
CA ALA A 451 15.80 10.44 9.82
C ALA A 451 15.78 8.96 9.40
N ARG A 452 15.33 8.67 8.17
CA ARG A 452 15.14 7.29 7.71
C ARG A 452 16.37 6.40 7.89
N HIS A 453 17.57 6.95 7.74
CA HIS A 453 18.84 6.25 7.94
C HIS A 453 18.96 5.60 9.34
N LEU A 454 18.27 6.12 10.37
CA LEU A 454 18.26 5.55 11.72
C LEU A 454 17.41 4.27 11.82
N PHE A 455 16.47 4.07 10.90
CA PHE A 455 15.44 3.03 10.98
C PHE A 455 15.52 2.00 9.86
N ALA A 456 16.18 2.33 8.74
CA ALA A 456 16.19 1.52 7.53
C ALA A 456 16.97 0.21 7.65
N GLY A 457 17.97 0.17 8.49
CA GLY A 457 18.85 -0.99 8.69
C GLY A 457 18.16 -2.15 9.39
N VAL A 458 18.68 -3.36 9.18
CA VAL A 458 18.17 -4.61 9.82
C VAL A 458 19.20 -5.34 10.65
N ALA A 459 20.49 -5.01 10.52
CA ALA A 459 21.57 -5.67 11.26
C ALA A 459 21.40 -5.52 12.79
N ASP A 460 20.99 -4.34 13.19
CA ASP A 460 20.75 -3.99 14.59
C ASP A 460 19.27 -3.92 14.98
N PHE A 461 18.36 -4.27 14.08
CA PHE A 461 16.92 -4.31 14.39
C PHE A 461 16.63 -5.41 15.42
N ARG A 462 15.91 -5.06 16.50
CA ARG A 462 15.47 -6.01 17.54
C ARG A 462 14.03 -5.73 17.92
N TRP A 463 13.26 -6.80 17.93
CA TRP A 463 11.88 -6.80 18.40
C TRP A 463 11.81 -7.05 19.90
N PHE A 464 10.81 -6.47 20.58
CA PHE A 464 10.53 -6.69 22.00
C PHE A 464 9.07 -7.10 22.20
N ASP A 465 8.87 -8.08 23.07
CA ASP A 465 7.53 -8.39 23.57
C ASP A 465 7.23 -7.56 24.81
N ALA A 466 6.10 -6.87 24.78
CA ALA A 466 5.67 -6.01 25.86
C ALA A 466 5.05 -6.82 27.01
N LYS A 467 5.33 -6.42 28.25
CA LYS A 467 4.63 -6.85 29.45
C LYS A 467 3.61 -5.78 29.84
N SER A 468 2.41 -6.18 30.25
CA SER A 468 1.36 -5.30 30.77
C SER A 468 0.38 -6.14 31.59
N GLY A 469 -0.37 -5.52 32.49
CA GLY A 469 -1.49 -6.16 33.20
C GLY A 469 -2.61 -6.57 32.25
N SER A 470 -2.81 -5.84 31.15
CA SER A 470 -3.81 -6.15 30.11
C SER A 470 -3.23 -7.07 29.02
N LYS A 471 -3.94 -8.19 28.75
CA LYS A 471 -3.61 -9.06 27.60
C LYS A 471 -3.75 -8.31 26.29
N ALA A 472 -4.83 -7.55 26.12
CA ALA A 472 -5.08 -6.76 24.91
C ALA A 472 -3.96 -5.74 24.65
N ALA A 473 -3.46 -5.05 25.68
CA ALA A 473 -2.33 -4.13 25.54
C ALA A 473 -1.05 -4.84 25.10
N ARG A 474 -0.74 -6.03 25.67
CA ARG A 474 0.43 -6.80 25.24
C ARG A 474 0.33 -7.20 23.77
N GLU A 475 -0.85 -7.61 23.33
CA GLU A 475 -1.13 -8.07 21.97
C GLU A 475 -1.17 -6.93 20.95
N SER A 476 -1.41 -5.68 21.39
CA SER A 476 -1.52 -4.49 20.54
C SER A 476 -0.28 -3.59 20.57
N THR A 477 0.74 -3.92 21.36
CA THR A 477 1.96 -3.11 21.48
C THR A 477 3.01 -3.56 20.46
N TYR A 478 3.50 -2.62 19.68
CA TYR A 478 4.65 -2.75 18.78
C TYR A 478 5.85 -2.09 19.45
N ALA A 479 6.91 -2.86 19.71
CA ALA A 479 8.12 -2.33 20.33
C ALA A 479 9.36 -2.90 19.65
N PHE A 480 10.25 -2.01 19.20
CA PHE A 480 11.48 -2.40 18.52
C PHE A 480 12.56 -1.33 18.65
N SER A 481 13.81 -1.77 18.65
CA SER A 481 14.99 -0.90 18.60
C SER A 481 15.76 -1.08 17.31
N ASN A 482 16.49 -0.04 16.92
CA ASN A 482 17.46 -0.10 15.83
C ASN A 482 18.70 0.72 16.18
N ALA A 483 19.76 0.61 15.36
CA ALA A 483 20.97 1.39 15.51
C ALA A 483 21.57 1.72 14.14
N ALA A 484 22.16 2.91 14.05
CA ALA A 484 22.95 3.39 12.92
C ALA A 484 24.22 4.07 13.45
N GLY A 485 25.37 3.42 13.29
CA GLY A 485 26.60 3.87 13.95
C GLY A 485 26.47 3.93 15.47
N SER A 486 26.71 5.10 16.04
CA SER A 486 26.52 5.35 17.50
C SER A 486 25.08 5.71 17.87
N ALA A 487 24.25 6.11 16.91
CA ALA A 487 22.85 6.46 17.17
C ALA A 487 22.02 5.22 17.54
N ARG A 488 21.14 5.38 18.51
CA ARG A 488 20.24 4.33 19.02
C ARG A 488 18.81 4.83 18.93
N THR A 489 17.91 3.96 18.48
CA THR A 489 16.48 4.28 18.40
C THR A 489 15.65 3.21 19.10
N LEU A 490 14.52 3.64 19.65
CA LEU A 490 13.52 2.78 20.25
C LEU A 490 12.14 3.33 19.93
N VAL A 491 11.30 2.50 19.34
CA VAL A 491 9.90 2.83 19.03
C VAL A 491 8.99 1.95 19.85
N ILE A 492 7.98 2.55 20.49
CA ILE A 492 6.91 1.84 21.20
C ILE A 492 5.59 2.47 20.77
N ALA A 493 4.68 1.66 20.22
CA ALA A 493 3.40 2.09 19.71
C ALA A 493 2.30 1.11 20.14
N LEU A 494 1.16 1.64 20.58
CA LEU A 494 0.01 0.89 21.06
C LEU A 494 -1.16 1.03 20.08
N ASN A 495 -1.38 0.06 19.21
CA ASN A 495 -2.51 0.04 18.27
C ASN A 495 -3.80 -0.47 18.93
N SER A 496 -4.30 0.31 19.87
CA SER A 496 -5.52 0.04 20.66
C SER A 496 -6.25 1.35 20.94
N ASP A 497 -7.58 1.29 20.97
CA ASP A 497 -8.46 2.40 21.37
C ASP A 497 -8.44 2.67 22.89
N THR A 498 -7.73 1.86 23.64
CA THR A 498 -7.60 1.96 25.09
C THR A 498 -6.12 2.15 25.45
N GLY A 499 -5.82 3.17 26.24
CA GLY A 499 -4.46 3.43 26.76
C GLY A 499 -3.98 2.35 27.70
N ALA A 500 -2.67 2.18 27.82
CA ALA A 500 -2.06 1.19 28.70
C ALA A 500 -0.68 1.60 29.19
N GLU A 501 -0.28 1.04 30.34
CA GLU A 501 1.10 0.98 30.78
C GLU A 501 1.74 -0.29 30.25
N VAL A 502 2.89 -0.16 29.59
CA VAL A 502 3.64 -1.27 28.99
C VAL A 502 5.10 -1.22 29.40
N THR A 503 5.68 -2.40 29.64
CA THR A 503 7.09 -2.56 30.00
C THR A 503 7.78 -3.44 28.97
N ILE A 504 8.94 -3.02 28.48
CA ILE A 504 9.82 -3.82 27.60
C ILE A 504 11.16 -4.04 28.30
N GLN A 505 11.74 -5.25 28.16
CA GLN A 505 12.97 -5.60 28.86
C GLN A 505 13.96 -6.39 28.00
N HIS A 506 13.55 -7.52 27.46
CA HIS A 506 14.41 -8.40 26.69
C HIS A 506 13.99 -8.41 25.24
N ALA A 507 14.96 -8.35 24.34
CA ALA A 507 14.72 -8.52 22.91
C ALA A 507 14.31 -9.98 22.63
N SER A 508 13.41 -10.16 21.68
CA SER A 508 13.04 -11.47 21.15
C SER A 508 14.23 -12.10 20.40
N PRO A 509 14.29 -13.43 20.26
CA PRO A 509 15.30 -14.10 19.45
C PRO A 509 15.38 -13.50 18.04
N ALA A 510 16.59 -13.29 17.56
CA ALA A 510 16.86 -12.72 16.24
C ALA A 510 18.08 -13.39 15.62
N VAL A 511 18.20 -13.25 14.30
CA VAL A 511 19.36 -13.73 13.54
C VAL A 511 20.02 -12.56 12.80
N ALA A 512 21.28 -12.72 12.42
CA ALA A 512 21.94 -11.78 11.53
C ALA A 512 21.28 -11.85 10.13
N PRO A 513 21.15 -10.72 9.42
CA PRO A 513 20.56 -10.72 8.08
C PRO A 513 21.36 -11.60 7.12
N SER A 514 20.66 -12.31 6.25
CA SER A 514 21.28 -13.10 5.18
C SER A 514 22.03 -12.21 4.19
N SER A 515 23.17 -12.70 3.67
CA SER A 515 23.93 -12.01 2.63
C SER A 515 23.96 -12.84 1.36
N SER A 516 23.53 -12.27 0.24
CA SER A 516 23.61 -12.90 -1.08
C SER A 516 25.06 -13.16 -1.53
N LEU A 517 26.00 -12.30 -1.09
CA LEU A 517 27.40 -12.40 -1.48
C LEU A 517 28.15 -13.55 -0.79
N ALA A 518 27.69 -14.04 0.34
CA ALA A 518 28.40 -15.02 1.15
C ALA A 518 27.77 -16.42 1.13
N GLY A 519 26.54 -16.59 0.63
CA GLY A 519 25.79 -17.85 0.76
C GLY A 519 25.63 -18.28 2.23
N THR A 520 25.85 -17.35 3.19
CA THR A 520 25.93 -17.66 4.60
C THR A 520 24.50 -17.65 5.16
N PRO A 521 24.07 -18.77 5.77
CA PRO A 521 22.78 -18.79 6.45
C PRO A 521 22.77 -17.79 7.63
N ALA A 522 21.60 -17.27 7.94
CA ALA A 522 21.38 -16.39 9.07
C ALA A 522 21.87 -17.02 10.38
N SER A 523 22.72 -16.32 11.13
CA SER A 523 23.29 -16.80 12.39
C SER A 523 22.54 -16.23 13.58
N PRO A 524 22.25 -17.02 14.64
CA PRO A 524 21.63 -16.49 15.86
C PRO A 524 22.42 -15.34 16.47
N LEU A 525 21.73 -14.30 16.89
CA LEU A 525 22.32 -13.17 17.59
C LEU A 525 22.20 -13.36 19.12
N PRO A 526 23.13 -12.82 19.91
CA PRO A 526 23.06 -12.93 21.37
C PRO A 526 21.79 -12.25 21.91
N ALA A 527 21.23 -12.80 22.97
CA ALA A 527 20.16 -12.17 23.73
C ALA A 527 20.62 -10.80 24.23
N SER A 528 19.73 -9.80 24.21
CA SER A 528 20.05 -8.46 24.65
C SER A 528 18.88 -7.84 25.41
N THR A 529 19.21 -6.95 26.37
CA THR A 529 18.25 -6.16 27.11
C THR A 529 18.03 -4.80 26.44
N ILE A 530 16.96 -4.10 26.82
CA ILE A 530 16.71 -2.74 26.32
C ILE A 530 17.81 -1.77 26.74
N ALA A 531 18.40 -1.91 27.92
CA ALA A 531 19.50 -1.08 28.39
C ALA A 531 20.74 -1.25 27.46
N GLU A 532 21.10 -2.48 27.14
CA GLU A 532 22.20 -2.76 26.18
C GLU A 532 21.89 -2.23 24.79
N ARG A 533 20.66 -2.35 24.32
CA ARG A 533 20.24 -1.85 23.00
C ARG A 533 20.30 -0.32 22.92
N LEU A 534 20.05 0.38 24.01
CA LEU A 534 20.17 1.82 24.12
C LEU A 534 21.62 2.28 24.40
N GLY A 535 22.56 1.36 24.58
CA GLY A 535 23.95 1.66 24.90
C GLY A 535 24.14 2.22 26.31
N VAL A 536 23.23 1.89 27.23
CA VAL A 536 23.26 2.37 28.64
C VAL A 536 24.20 1.49 29.44
N ALA A 537 25.22 2.12 29.99
CA ALA A 537 26.14 1.48 30.96
C ALA A 537 25.68 1.74 32.39
N ALA A 538 25.60 0.69 33.23
CA ALA A 538 25.14 0.79 34.61
C ALA A 538 26.01 1.74 35.47
N SER A 539 27.29 1.98 35.09
CA SER A 539 28.23 2.86 35.77
C SER A 539 28.32 4.27 35.20
N ALA A 540 27.64 4.57 34.06
CA ALA A 540 27.82 5.83 33.34
C ALA A 540 26.90 6.96 33.79
N GLY A 541 25.95 6.72 34.72
CA GLY A 541 25.06 7.74 35.28
C GLY A 541 23.91 7.13 36.07
N ASP A 542 23.26 7.95 36.86
CA ASP A 542 22.15 7.52 37.72
C ASP A 542 20.80 7.59 37.02
N VAL A 543 20.70 8.46 36.00
CA VAL A 543 19.48 8.72 35.24
C VAL A 543 19.79 8.64 33.73
N VAL A 544 18.91 8.00 33.01
CA VAL A 544 18.88 7.97 31.54
C VAL A 544 17.81 8.92 31.04
N GLU A 545 18.17 9.82 30.16
CA GLU A 545 17.27 10.67 29.40
C GLU A 545 17.06 10.05 28.02
N LEU A 546 15.78 9.84 27.65
CA LEU A 546 15.34 9.38 26.35
C LEU A 546 14.52 10.48 25.65
N ARG A 547 15.06 11.06 24.59
CA ARG A 547 14.37 12.12 23.84
C ARG A 547 13.45 11.54 22.78
N ASP A 548 12.17 11.87 22.88
CA ASP A 548 11.14 11.46 21.93
C ASP A 548 11.11 12.39 20.70
N ALA A 549 11.27 11.80 19.52
CA ALA A 549 11.26 12.51 18.24
C ALA A 549 9.89 13.11 17.87
N ILE A 550 8.81 12.50 18.36
CA ILE A 550 7.43 12.87 18.01
C ILE A 550 6.99 14.12 18.75
N THR A 551 7.22 14.14 20.05
CA THR A 551 6.81 15.26 20.93
C THR A 551 7.92 16.25 21.23
N ASN A 552 9.15 15.91 20.88
CA ASN A 552 10.37 16.64 21.24
C ASN A 552 10.53 16.82 22.77
N ARG A 553 10.01 15.88 23.56
CA ARG A 553 10.10 15.82 25.01
C ARG A 553 11.04 14.71 25.45
N SER A 554 11.48 14.73 26.67
CA SER A 554 12.39 13.73 27.23
C SER A 554 11.75 12.96 28.39
N LEU A 555 11.95 11.64 28.37
CA LEU A 555 11.62 10.73 29.45
C LEU A 555 12.87 10.53 30.32
N LEU A 556 12.75 10.76 31.62
CA LEU A 556 13.82 10.46 32.61
C LEU A 556 13.54 9.12 33.29
N VAL A 557 14.52 8.24 33.31
CA VAL A 557 14.42 6.91 33.93
C VAL A 557 15.64 6.61 34.76
N SER A 558 15.46 6.06 35.96
CA SER A 558 16.60 5.57 36.77
C SER A 558 17.36 4.49 35.97
N THR A 559 18.68 4.66 35.83
CA THR A 559 19.57 3.69 35.19
C THR A 559 19.45 2.31 35.84
N ALA A 560 19.42 2.25 37.16
CA ALA A 560 19.27 1.00 37.91
C ALA A 560 17.93 0.32 37.65
N SER A 561 16.84 1.08 37.47
CA SER A 561 15.51 0.54 37.09
C SER A 561 15.50 0.03 35.67
N LEU A 562 16.04 0.78 34.72
CA LEU A 562 16.12 0.39 33.30
C LEU A 562 16.91 -0.91 33.12
N VAL A 563 18.06 -1.05 33.79
CA VAL A 563 18.91 -2.25 33.72
C VAL A 563 18.22 -3.46 34.35
N ARG A 564 17.58 -3.27 35.52
CA ARG A 564 17.00 -4.40 36.29
C ARG A 564 15.63 -4.81 35.81
N SER A 565 14.75 -3.84 35.49
CA SER A 565 13.32 -4.07 35.25
C SER A 565 12.87 -3.77 33.85
N GLY A 566 13.71 -3.11 33.02
CA GLY A 566 13.37 -2.63 31.71
C GLY A 566 12.75 -1.23 31.70
N LEU A 567 12.21 -0.83 30.56
CA LEU A 567 11.59 0.47 30.34
C LEU A 567 10.07 0.35 30.42
N THR A 568 9.46 1.12 31.30
CA THR A 568 8.01 1.26 31.40
C THR A 568 7.56 2.61 30.84
N VAL A 569 6.55 2.59 29.96
CA VAL A 569 5.93 3.78 29.41
C VAL A 569 4.41 3.71 29.51
N ARG A 570 3.76 4.88 29.70
CA ARG A 570 2.30 5.02 29.67
C ARG A 570 1.92 5.60 28.31
N LEU A 571 1.10 4.88 27.57
CA LEU A 571 0.64 5.28 26.25
C LEU A 571 -0.89 5.50 26.29
N PRO A 572 -1.40 6.63 25.78
CA PRO A 572 -2.83 6.80 25.55
C PRO A 572 -3.33 5.86 24.44
N ALA A 573 -4.62 5.92 24.14
CA ALA A 573 -5.19 5.24 22.97
C ALA A 573 -4.44 5.66 21.69
N PHE A 574 -4.02 4.70 20.88
CA PHE A 574 -3.15 4.89 19.72
C PHE A 574 -1.87 5.69 20.01
N GLY A 575 -1.42 5.63 21.25
CA GLY A 575 -0.21 6.31 21.73
C GLY A 575 1.06 5.72 21.15
N ARG A 576 2.06 6.57 20.97
CA ARG A 576 3.35 6.19 20.40
C ARG A 576 4.46 7.09 20.88
N VAL A 577 5.67 6.56 20.97
CA VAL A 577 6.92 7.28 21.20
C VAL A 577 8.01 6.73 20.29
N ALA A 578 8.92 7.59 19.85
CA ALA A 578 10.08 7.24 19.05
C ALA A 578 11.32 7.91 19.64
N PHE A 579 12.01 7.21 20.53
CA PHE A 579 13.22 7.71 21.15
C PHE A 579 14.42 7.56 20.23
N TRP A 580 15.18 8.63 20.00
CA TRP A 580 16.40 8.63 19.19
C TRP A 580 17.58 9.37 19.79
N GLY A 581 17.41 9.99 20.95
CA GLY A 581 18.46 10.60 21.76
C GLY A 581 18.54 9.88 23.09
N VAL A 582 19.74 9.44 23.46
CA VAL A 582 20.02 8.80 24.75
C VAL A 582 21.15 9.55 25.42
N ALA A 583 20.90 10.08 26.58
CA ALA A 583 21.91 10.71 27.44
C ALA A 583 21.88 10.07 28.82
N GLN A 584 23.03 10.07 29.53
CA GLN A 584 23.14 9.61 30.92
C GLN A 584 23.64 10.75 31.79
N HIS A 585 22.99 10.95 32.93
CA HIS A 585 23.27 12.01 33.88
C HIS A 585 23.66 11.42 35.24
N HIS A 586 24.66 12.01 35.89
CA HIS A 586 24.99 11.72 37.27
C HIS A 586 24.20 12.64 38.21
N SER A 587 23.61 12.05 39.25
CA SER A 587 22.90 12.81 40.28
C SER A 587 23.88 13.32 41.32
N THR A 588 23.86 14.63 41.57
CA THR A 588 24.64 15.28 42.61
C THR A 588 23.75 16.16 43.48
N PRO A 589 24.19 16.63 44.66
CA PRO A 589 23.40 17.56 45.45
C PRO A 589 23.05 18.87 44.73
N SER A 590 23.90 19.32 43.78
CA SER A 590 23.66 20.51 42.97
C SER A 590 22.84 20.22 41.69
N GLU A 591 22.82 18.98 41.23
CA GLU A 591 22.08 18.51 40.06
C GLU A 591 21.35 17.21 40.42
N PRO A 592 20.25 17.27 41.17
CA PRO A 592 19.55 16.08 41.69
C PRO A 592 18.68 15.41 40.62
N TRP A 593 19.29 14.89 39.54
CA TRP A 593 18.63 14.21 38.43
C TRP A 593 17.77 13.03 38.89
N GLY A 594 18.23 12.29 39.92
CA GLY A 594 17.48 11.17 40.50
C GLY A 594 16.15 11.58 41.10
N ASP A 595 16.14 12.69 41.84
CA ASP A 595 14.94 13.24 42.48
C ASP A 595 13.97 13.78 41.41
N LEU A 596 14.48 14.48 40.39
CA LEU A 596 13.69 14.95 39.28
C LEU A 596 13.06 13.79 38.51
N ALA A 597 13.80 12.71 38.24
CA ALA A 597 13.27 11.53 37.55
C ALA A 597 12.18 10.83 38.37
N ALA A 598 12.39 10.72 39.71
CA ALA A 598 11.38 10.16 40.62
C ALA A 598 10.11 11.01 40.66
N GLN A 599 10.27 12.35 40.67
CA GLN A 599 9.16 13.29 40.64
C GLN A 599 8.40 13.30 39.34
N ALA A 600 9.10 13.24 38.19
CA ALA A 600 8.48 13.14 36.85
C ALA A 600 7.66 11.84 36.69
N ASN A 601 8.01 10.78 37.45
CA ASN A 601 7.22 9.53 37.51
C ASN A 601 6.78 8.97 36.15
N GLY A 602 7.68 9.05 35.15
CA GLY A 602 7.42 8.57 33.79
C GLY A 602 6.69 9.55 32.85
N GLU A 603 6.46 10.79 33.33
CA GLU A 603 5.95 11.86 32.45
C GLU A 603 7.06 12.41 31.54
N LEU A 604 6.69 12.81 30.31
CA LEU A 604 7.60 13.41 29.34
C LEU A 604 7.80 14.91 29.64
N LEU A 605 9.03 15.31 29.93
CA LEU A 605 9.41 16.70 30.21
C LEU A 605 9.75 17.47 28.94
N HIS A 606 9.31 18.71 28.82
CA HIS A 606 9.61 19.58 27.66
C HIS A 606 11.11 19.92 27.59
N ASP A 607 11.68 20.30 28.73
CA ASP A 607 13.08 20.68 28.90
C ASP A 607 13.58 20.15 30.25
N PRO A 608 14.28 19.02 30.28
CA PRO A 608 14.79 18.43 31.51
C PRO A 608 15.76 19.33 32.25
N VAL A 609 16.55 20.16 31.54
CA VAL A 609 17.54 21.07 32.16
C VAL A 609 16.81 22.22 32.82
N ALA A 610 15.82 22.82 32.18
CA ALA A 610 14.99 23.86 32.80
C ALA A 610 14.19 23.31 33.99
N ALA A 611 13.67 22.07 33.87
CA ALA A 611 12.97 21.38 34.95
C ALA A 611 13.90 21.13 36.15
N LEU A 612 15.15 20.74 35.90
CA LEU A 612 16.17 20.56 36.96
C LEU A 612 16.49 21.88 37.67
N ALA A 613 16.66 22.95 36.89
CA ALA A 613 16.91 24.30 37.47
C ALA A 613 15.74 24.80 38.33
N ALA A 614 14.50 24.57 37.92
CA ALA A 614 13.31 24.88 38.70
C ALA A 614 13.25 24.03 39.98
N HIS A 615 13.52 22.74 39.88
CA HIS A 615 13.54 21.82 41.02
C HIS A 615 14.57 22.24 42.08
N THR A 616 15.80 22.59 41.67
CA THR A 616 16.87 23.05 42.57
C THR A 616 16.57 24.41 43.20
N SER A 617 15.77 25.26 42.57
CA SER A 617 15.37 26.58 43.08
C SER A 617 14.16 26.55 44.02
N GLY A 618 13.68 25.38 44.41
CA GLY A 618 12.53 25.20 45.30
C GLY A 618 11.17 25.44 44.64
N GLY A 619 11.10 25.42 43.32
CA GLY A 619 9.85 25.48 42.55
C GLY A 619 8.98 24.24 42.74
N THR A 620 7.67 24.39 42.55
CA THR A 620 6.75 23.25 42.64
C THR A 620 6.88 22.33 41.43
N PRO A 621 6.51 21.04 41.54
CA PRO A 621 6.46 20.10 40.39
C PRO A 621 5.64 20.61 39.21
N ALA A 622 4.58 21.35 39.48
CA ALA A 622 3.72 21.94 38.44
C ALA A 622 4.46 23.02 37.64
N ASP A 623 5.35 23.77 38.26
CA ASP A 623 6.16 24.82 37.59
C ASP A 623 7.22 24.18 36.68
N ALA A 624 7.82 23.06 37.12
CA ALA A 624 8.79 22.30 36.34
C ALA A 624 8.15 21.56 35.15
N LEU A 625 6.92 21.09 35.30
CA LEU A 625 6.15 20.44 34.21
C LEU A 625 5.55 21.45 33.22
N SER A 626 5.27 22.67 33.68
CA SER A 626 4.60 23.73 32.90
C SER A 626 5.53 24.83 32.38
N ALA A 627 6.85 24.78 32.64
CA ALA A 627 7.80 25.75 32.13
C ALA A 627 7.71 25.83 30.59
N ARG A 628 6.82 26.67 30.12
CA ARG A 628 6.78 27.12 28.74
C ARG A 628 7.99 27.99 28.51
N ILE A 629 8.91 27.57 27.67
CA ILE A 629 9.87 28.48 27.08
C ILE A 629 9.07 29.43 26.22
N GLU A 630 8.92 30.70 26.65
CA GLU A 630 8.71 31.78 25.69
C GLU A 630 9.96 31.79 24.81
N GLY A 631 9.87 31.11 23.67
CA GLY A 631 10.92 31.15 22.66
C GLY A 631 11.12 32.60 22.24
N PRO A 632 12.35 33.02 21.87
CA PRO A 632 12.56 34.33 21.30
C PRO A 632 11.66 34.45 20.08
N THR A 633 10.72 35.41 20.11
CA THR A 633 9.92 35.85 18.99
C THR A 633 10.83 36.55 17.97
N GLY A 634 11.68 35.75 17.34
CA GLY A 634 12.47 36.14 16.19
C GLY A 634 11.71 35.74 14.90
N THR A 635 10.74 36.54 14.52
CA THR A 635 10.14 36.48 13.21
C THR A 635 11.21 36.81 12.17
N PRO A 636 11.52 35.95 11.21
CA PRO A 636 12.26 36.39 10.04
C PRO A 636 11.33 37.34 9.27
N ALA A 637 11.77 38.58 9.11
CA ALA A 637 11.09 39.58 8.31
C ALA A 637 11.08 39.15 6.84
N THR A 638 10.04 38.46 6.41
CA THR A 638 9.70 38.38 5.00
C THR A 638 8.75 39.51 4.69
N GLY A 639 9.25 40.52 3.99
CA GLY A 639 8.50 41.69 3.55
C GLY A 639 7.36 41.29 2.61
N ARG A 640 6.17 41.16 3.16
CA ARG A 640 4.94 41.19 2.40
C ARG A 640 4.50 42.62 2.23
N LYS A 641 4.62 43.14 1.02
CA LYS A 641 3.97 44.39 0.60
C LYS A 641 2.46 44.23 0.76
N ARG A 642 1.90 45.05 1.65
CA ARG A 642 0.48 45.20 1.88
C ARG A 642 -0.13 45.88 0.66
N VAL A 643 -0.91 45.18 -0.13
CA VAL A 643 -1.79 45.77 -1.14
C VAL A 643 -3.01 46.28 -0.39
N THR A 644 -3.22 47.58 -0.45
CA THR A 644 -4.38 48.28 0.13
C THR A 644 -5.60 47.99 -0.73
N GLU A 645 -6.55 47.24 -0.21
CA GLU A 645 -7.89 47.13 -0.79
C GLU A 645 -8.68 48.39 -0.54
N ARG A 646 -9.23 48.96 -1.63
CA ARG A 646 -10.24 50.01 -1.63
C ARG A 646 -11.60 49.39 -1.33
N LYS A 647 -12.23 49.88 -0.26
CA LYS A 647 -13.60 49.62 0.13
C LYS A 647 -14.58 50.31 -0.85
N PRO A 648 -15.66 49.68 -1.28
CA PRO A 648 -16.90 50.41 -1.65
C PRO A 648 -17.88 50.46 -0.48
N ALA A 649 -18.68 51.54 -0.48
CA ALA A 649 -19.49 51.98 0.63
C ALA A 649 -20.84 51.27 0.77
N SER A 650 -21.22 51.15 2.03
CA SER A 650 -22.53 51.24 2.70
C SER A 650 -23.81 50.72 2.01
N GLY A 651 -24.48 49.83 2.72
CA GLY A 651 -25.90 49.55 2.65
C GLY A 651 -26.34 48.78 3.88
N GLU A 652 -26.92 49.50 4.86
CA GLU A 652 -27.49 48.96 6.09
C GLU A 652 -28.67 48.03 5.81
N SER A 653 -28.73 46.88 6.50
CA SER A 653 -30.00 46.35 7.01
C SER A 653 -29.78 45.43 8.19
N THR A 654 -30.38 45.78 9.27
CA THR A 654 -30.50 45.12 10.56
C THR A 654 -31.38 43.89 10.46
N ALA A 655 -30.94 42.76 11.03
CA ALA A 655 -31.82 41.71 11.56
C ALA A 655 -31.13 40.86 12.63
N ASP A 656 -31.85 40.70 13.70
CA ASP A 656 -31.60 40.11 15.01
C ASP A 656 -31.33 38.60 14.95
N PRO A 657 -30.40 38.02 15.76
CA PRO A 657 -30.18 36.59 15.85
C PRO A 657 -30.96 35.99 17.00
N ARG A 658 -32.11 35.36 16.75
CA ARG A 658 -32.73 34.35 17.64
C ARG A 658 -33.64 33.41 16.89
N LEU A 659 -33.48 32.09 17.21
CA LEU A 659 -34.37 30.94 16.90
C LEU A 659 -34.25 30.41 15.45
N LEU A 660 -33.83 29.16 15.28
CA LEU A 660 -34.69 27.96 15.41
C LEU A 660 -33.91 26.68 15.09
N THR A 661 -33.96 25.74 15.99
CA THR A 661 -33.76 24.33 15.71
C THR A 661 -34.96 23.80 14.92
N THR A 662 -34.75 23.28 13.70
CA THR A 662 -35.68 22.35 13.06
C THR A 662 -34.88 21.41 12.18
N GLU A 663 -34.95 20.14 12.51
CA GLU A 663 -34.54 19.02 11.66
C GLU A 663 -35.34 19.10 10.34
N THR A 664 -34.62 19.23 9.23
CA THR A 664 -35.21 19.12 7.91
C THR A 664 -35.04 17.70 7.40
N PRO A 665 -36.08 16.97 6.99
CA PRO A 665 -35.94 15.64 6.41
C PRO A 665 -35.21 15.70 5.05
N ALA A 666 -34.38 14.70 4.79
CA ALA A 666 -33.60 14.58 3.56
C ALA A 666 -34.50 14.60 2.31
N PRO A 667 -34.05 15.20 1.19
CA PRO A 667 -34.83 15.31 -0.02
C PRO A 667 -35.19 13.94 -0.62
N PRO A 668 -36.34 13.80 -1.28
CA PRO A 668 -36.83 12.52 -1.83
C PRO A 668 -35.90 11.85 -2.85
N GLU A 669 -34.97 12.58 -3.43
CA GLU A 669 -33.98 12.07 -4.37
C GLU A 669 -32.88 11.21 -3.71
N ALA A 670 -32.47 11.54 -2.49
CA ALA A 670 -31.52 10.73 -1.73
C ALA A 670 -32.08 9.34 -1.37
N VAL A 671 -33.39 9.29 -1.06
CA VAL A 671 -34.08 8.01 -0.77
C VAL A 671 -34.21 7.15 -2.03
N ARG A 672 -34.42 7.79 -3.21
CA ARG A 672 -34.45 7.09 -4.51
C ARG A 672 -33.08 6.56 -4.93
N ALA A 673 -32.00 7.29 -4.66
CA ALA A 673 -30.65 6.84 -4.95
C ALA A 673 -30.24 5.63 -4.11
N ILE A 674 -30.61 5.60 -2.83
CA ILE A 674 -30.37 4.44 -1.94
C ILE A 674 -31.21 3.24 -2.38
N ALA A 675 -32.47 3.44 -2.80
CA ALA A 675 -33.32 2.40 -3.33
C ALA A 675 -32.81 1.82 -4.65
N ALA A 676 -32.20 2.64 -5.52
CA ALA A 676 -31.60 2.21 -6.77
C ALA A 676 -30.30 1.42 -6.56
N LEU A 677 -29.50 1.75 -5.53
CA LEU A 677 -28.31 1.00 -5.12
C LEU A 677 -28.66 -0.37 -4.53
N LEU A 678 -29.72 -0.43 -3.71
CA LEU A 678 -30.22 -1.70 -3.15
C LEU A 678 -30.93 -2.57 -4.19
N GLY A 679 -31.55 -1.98 -5.21
CA GLY A 679 -32.22 -2.69 -6.32
C GLY A 679 -31.25 -3.37 -7.29
N ARG A 680 -29.99 -2.96 -7.39
CA ARG A 680 -28.96 -3.62 -8.21
C ARG A 680 -28.36 -4.86 -7.57
N ALA A 681 -28.59 -5.09 -6.29
CA ALA A 681 -28.12 -6.29 -5.58
C ALA A 681 -29.13 -7.44 -5.56
N ALA A 682 -30.33 -7.28 -6.15
CA ALA A 682 -31.35 -8.30 -6.23
C ALA A 682 -31.84 -8.40 -7.69
N ALA A 683 -31.46 -9.48 -8.39
CA ALA A 683 -32.03 -9.81 -9.68
C ALA A 683 -33.55 -10.03 -9.57
N PRO A 684 -34.38 -9.59 -10.52
CA PRO A 684 -35.81 -9.65 -10.40
C PRO A 684 -36.35 -11.05 -10.65
N LEU A 685 -37.05 -11.62 -9.66
CA LEU A 685 -37.97 -12.73 -9.87
C LEU A 685 -39.24 -12.20 -10.54
N ARG A 686 -39.53 -12.66 -11.77
CA ARG A 686 -40.81 -12.41 -12.45
C ARG A 686 -41.96 -13.10 -11.71
N PRO A 687 -43.15 -12.51 -11.64
CA PRO A 687 -44.31 -13.14 -11.06
C PRO A 687 -44.96 -14.07 -12.09
N GLU A 688 -45.00 -15.38 -11.82
CA GLU A 688 -45.88 -16.31 -12.50
C GLU A 688 -47.07 -16.73 -11.60
N ARG A 689 -48.16 -17.02 -12.30
CA ARG A 689 -49.53 -17.23 -11.81
C ARG A 689 -49.64 -18.43 -10.87
N ARG A 690 -50.67 -18.34 -9.99
CA ARG A 690 -51.16 -19.39 -9.07
C ARG A 690 -51.25 -20.77 -9.72
N ALA A 691 -50.66 -21.77 -9.09
CA ALA A 691 -51.11 -23.16 -9.08
C ALA A 691 -50.43 -23.93 -7.95
N THR A 692 -51.26 -24.61 -7.14
CA THR A 692 -51.07 -25.79 -6.27
C THR A 692 -49.77 -26.04 -5.51
N PRO A 693 -49.81 -26.52 -4.24
CA PRO A 693 -48.61 -26.64 -3.40
C PRO A 693 -47.72 -27.79 -3.83
N PRO A 694 -46.39 -27.59 -3.88
CA PRO A 694 -45.47 -28.68 -4.12
C PRO A 694 -44.87 -29.28 -2.85
N ALA A 695 -44.43 -30.48 -3.01
CA ALA A 695 -43.64 -31.33 -2.15
C ALA A 695 -42.26 -30.75 -1.78
N PRO A 696 -41.50 -31.38 -0.90
CA PRO A 696 -40.41 -30.76 -0.15
C PRO A 696 -39.20 -30.33 -1.01
N SER A 697 -38.57 -29.23 -0.58
CA SER A 697 -37.44 -28.53 -1.20
C SER A 697 -36.32 -29.43 -1.63
N PRO A 698 -35.73 -29.17 -2.80
CA PRO A 698 -34.49 -29.81 -3.22
C PRO A 698 -33.28 -29.25 -2.45
N LYS A 699 -32.36 -30.15 -2.17
CA LYS A 699 -31.06 -29.92 -1.59
C LYS A 699 -30.28 -28.98 -2.51
N LEU A 700 -29.50 -28.05 -1.93
CA LEU A 700 -28.52 -27.22 -2.63
C LEU A 700 -27.61 -28.09 -3.50
N GLU A 701 -27.50 -27.68 -4.73
CA GLU A 701 -26.84 -28.34 -5.83
C GLU A 701 -25.35 -28.69 -5.57
N PRO A 702 -24.84 -29.78 -6.18
CA PRO A 702 -23.50 -30.33 -5.93
C PRO A 702 -22.32 -29.49 -6.43
N GLU A 703 -22.55 -28.45 -7.21
CA GLU A 703 -21.45 -27.71 -7.87
C GLU A 703 -20.51 -26.89 -6.94
N VAL A 704 -20.94 -26.61 -5.72
CA VAL A 704 -20.08 -25.92 -4.72
C VAL A 704 -19.43 -26.91 -3.73
N GLN A 705 -19.93 -28.12 -3.67
CA GLN A 705 -19.39 -29.18 -2.80
C GLN A 705 -18.22 -29.94 -3.43
N THR A 706 -18.22 -30.12 -4.74
CA THR A 706 -17.24 -30.91 -5.48
C THR A 706 -15.78 -30.46 -5.31
N PRO A 707 -15.44 -29.16 -5.28
CA PRO A 707 -14.06 -28.73 -5.01
C PRO A 707 -13.59 -28.98 -3.57
N ILE A 708 -14.53 -29.01 -2.63
CA ILE A 708 -14.18 -29.19 -1.20
C ILE A 708 -14.06 -30.67 -0.86
N GLU A 709 -14.87 -31.53 -1.44
CA GLU A 709 -14.80 -32.98 -1.31
C GLU A 709 -13.60 -33.57 -2.06
N SER A 710 -13.27 -33.02 -3.24
CA SER A 710 -12.04 -33.39 -3.99
C SER A 710 -10.77 -33.05 -3.23
N LEU A 711 -10.76 -32.06 -2.35
CA LEU A 711 -9.64 -31.75 -1.48
C LEU A 711 -9.57 -32.67 -0.24
N ARG A 712 -10.66 -33.35 0.11
CA ARG A 712 -10.67 -34.35 1.19
C ARG A 712 -10.27 -35.74 0.74
N ASP A 713 -10.55 -36.11 -0.51
CA ASP A 713 -10.30 -37.44 -1.05
C ASP A 713 -8.91 -37.62 -1.67
N HIS A 714 -8.15 -36.53 -1.82
CA HIS A 714 -6.72 -36.61 -2.10
C HIS A 714 -5.95 -36.48 -0.77
N GLU A 715 -5.79 -37.59 -0.07
CA GLU A 715 -4.69 -37.78 0.88
C GLU A 715 -3.35 -37.65 0.13
N ILE A 716 -3.00 -36.43 -0.20
CA ILE A 716 -1.61 -36.08 -0.39
C ILE A 716 -1.06 -35.92 1.02
N LEU A 717 -0.33 -36.93 1.47
CA LEU A 717 0.53 -36.89 2.64
C LEU A 717 1.47 -35.68 2.51
N VAL A 718 1.04 -34.55 3.04
CA VAL A 718 1.91 -33.42 3.36
C VAL A 718 1.99 -33.42 4.88
N GLU A 719 2.91 -34.21 5.41
CA GLU A 719 3.36 -34.09 6.79
C GLU A 719 4.12 -32.76 6.92
N GLY A 720 3.72 -31.93 7.88
CA GLY A 720 4.39 -30.68 8.25
C GLY A 720 3.60 -29.43 7.86
N GLU A 721 3.85 -28.38 8.57
CA GLU A 721 3.42 -26.95 8.55
C GLU A 721 2.28 -26.43 7.63
N HIS A 722 1.98 -27.11 6.51
CA HIS A 722 0.91 -26.70 5.57
C HIS A 722 -0.50 -27.15 6.00
N SER A 723 -0.62 -28.12 6.88
CA SER A 723 -1.92 -28.60 7.36
C SER A 723 -2.65 -27.53 8.17
N ASP A 724 -1.92 -26.68 8.90
CA ASP A 724 -2.49 -25.61 9.72
C ASP A 724 -2.96 -24.41 8.88
N LEU A 725 -2.29 -24.12 7.75
CA LEU A 725 -2.71 -23.09 6.80
C LEU A 725 -4.01 -23.50 6.08
N ILE A 726 -4.17 -24.76 5.71
CA ILE A 726 -5.39 -25.29 5.10
C ILE A 726 -6.54 -25.25 6.12
N ARG A 727 -6.29 -25.59 7.40
CA ARG A 727 -7.27 -25.47 8.50
C ARG A 727 -7.65 -24.01 8.75
N LEU A 728 -6.68 -23.07 8.70
CA LEU A 728 -6.91 -21.64 8.87
C LEU A 728 -7.77 -21.07 7.74
N ALA A 729 -7.46 -21.44 6.49
CA ALA A 729 -8.26 -21.04 5.33
C ALA A 729 -9.68 -21.60 5.39
N ALA A 730 -9.86 -22.85 5.77
CA ALA A 730 -11.18 -23.46 5.97
C ALA A 730 -11.98 -22.77 7.10
N HIS A 731 -11.30 -22.37 8.18
CA HIS A 731 -11.94 -21.65 9.30
C HIS A 731 -12.36 -20.23 8.90
N GLU A 732 -11.60 -19.53 8.06
CA GLU A 732 -11.95 -18.20 7.53
C GLU A 732 -13.12 -18.27 6.55
N ILE A 733 -13.16 -19.24 5.67
CA ILE A 733 -14.30 -19.47 4.76
C ILE A 733 -15.58 -19.71 5.57
N ASP A 734 -15.52 -20.49 6.64
CA ASP A 734 -16.64 -20.73 7.52
C ASP A 734 -17.07 -19.49 8.31
N ARG A 735 -16.13 -18.60 8.67
CA ARG A 735 -16.39 -17.32 9.31
C ARG A 735 -17.11 -16.34 8.38
N VAL A 736 -16.67 -16.26 7.12
CA VAL A 736 -17.32 -15.45 6.07
C VAL A 736 -18.74 -15.95 5.80
N LYS A 737 -18.95 -17.28 5.69
CA LYS A 737 -20.28 -17.87 5.52
C LYS A 737 -21.22 -17.55 6.70
N ARG A 738 -20.72 -17.60 7.95
CA ARG A 738 -21.52 -17.23 9.15
C ARG A 738 -21.87 -15.74 9.17
N ARG A 739 -20.95 -14.84 8.77
CA ARG A 739 -21.22 -13.40 8.63
C ARG A 739 -22.26 -13.09 7.56
N ALA A 740 -22.15 -13.71 6.39
CA ALA A 740 -23.12 -13.57 5.32
C ALA A 740 -24.52 -14.08 5.73
N LYS A 741 -24.60 -15.18 6.48
CA LYS A 741 -25.87 -15.70 7.03
C LYS A 741 -26.50 -14.72 8.04
N ARG A 742 -25.72 -14.14 8.95
CA ARG A 742 -26.20 -13.13 9.92
C ARG A 742 -26.67 -11.85 9.23
N ALA A 743 -25.93 -11.36 8.22
CA ALA A 743 -26.34 -10.20 7.44
C ALA A 743 -27.67 -10.44 6.71
N ARG A 744 -27.86 -11.60 6.08
CA ARG A 744 -29.14 -11.98 5.45
C ARG A 744 -30.28 -12.08 6.45
N GLN A 745 -30.03 -12.55 7.65
CA GLN A 745 -31.03 -12.63 8.71
C GLN A 745 -31.42 -11.24 9.23
N ALA A 746 -30.44 -10.35 9.46
CA ALA A 746 -30.69 -8.97 9.87
C ALA A 746 -31.48 -8.18 8.82
N VAL A 747 -31.20 -8.38 7.53
CA VAL A 747 -31.99 -7.80 6.44
C VAL A 747 -33.44 -8.34 6.43
N ARG A 748 -33.63 -9.64 6.65
CA ARG A 748 -35.00 -10.22 6.75
C ARG A 748 -35.78 -9.68 7.94
N GLU A 749 -35.14 -9.52 9.10
CA GLU A 749 -35.76 -8.96 10.29
C GLU A 749 -36.12 -7.47 10.13
N ALA A 750 -35.24 -6.70 9.45
CA ALA A 750 -35.50 -5.31 9.10
C ALA A 750 -36.68 -5.18 8.11
N LEU A 751 -36.75 -6.05 7.10
CA LEU A 751 -37.87 -6.07 6.14
C LEU A 751 -39.16 -6.50 6.80
N ALA A 752 -39.13 -7.44 7.74
CA ALA A 752 -40.32 -7.86 8.51
C ALA A 752 -40.89 -6.73 9.37
N ARG A 753 -40.04 -5.88 9.95
CA ARG A 753 -40.48 -4.70 10.73
C ARG A 753 -41.11 -3.60 9.86
N ILE A 754 -40.75 -3.52 8.60
CA ILE A 754 -41.32 -2.56 7.64
C ILE A 754 -42.64 -3.05 7.07
N SER A 755 -42.90 -4.36 7.12
CA SER A 755 -44.07 -5.00 6.52
C SER A 755 -45.26 -5.20 7.48
N THR A 756 -45.18 -4.76 8.74
CA THR A 756 -46.32 -4.76 9.67
C THR A 756 -47.12 -3.46 9.49
N PRO A 757 -48.38 -3.53 8.97
CA PRO A 757 -49.23 -2.35 8.92
C PRO A 757 -49.61 -1.95 10.36
N GLY A 758 -49.31 -0.72 10.75
CA GLY A 758 -49.83 -0.13 11.96
C GLY A 758 -51.34 -0.10 11.88
N GLY A 759 -52.01 -0.88 12.76
CA GLY A 759 -53.46 -0.83 12.92
C GLY A 759 -53.85 0.54 13.48
N ASP A 760 -54.96 1.02 12.96
CA ASP A 760 -55.68 2.22 13.38
C ASP A 760 -55.90 2.29 14.88
N GLU A 761 -55.55 3.40 15.51
CA GLU A 761 -56.25 3.97 16.65
C GLU A 761 -56.22 5.49 16.55
N PHE A 762 -57.24 6.05 15.86
CA PHE A 762 -57.77 7.37 16.15
C PHE A 762 -59.28 7.23 16.27
N GLY A 763 -59.73 7.19 17.51
CA GLY A 763 -61.15 7.29 17.90
C GLY A 763 -61.21 7.92 19.28
N GLY A 764 -61.63 9.15 19.37
CA GLY A 764 -61.93 9.85 20.61
C GLY A 764 -61.48 11.30 20.61
#